data_fd4fbaa1db52826f4297abe4935b45e6
#
_entry.id   fd4fbaa1db52826f4297abe4935b45e6
#
_cell.length_a   1.000
_cell.length_b   1.000
_cell.length_c   1.000
_cell.angle_alpha   90.00
_cell.angle_beta   90.00
_cell.angle_gamma   90.00
#
_symmetry.space_group_name_H-M   'P 1'
#
loop_
_entity.id
_entity.type
_entity.pdbx_description
1 polymer ?
#
loop_
_entity_poly.entity_id
_entity_poly.type
_entity_poly.pdbx_seq_one_letter_code
_entity_poly.pdbx_strand_id
1 'polypeptide(L)'
;MAPSARAAKHAFAETLKSFKTASGKTGKYYSLPALARQYPNIARLPISLRIVLESVLRNCDGKRVTAQHIAELANWKPNAVRTQEIPFVVSRVVLQDFTGVPLLADLAAMRSVAVKLGKDPKRIEPLVPVDLVVDHSIMVDYYGKKNSLDLNMKLEFQRNNERYQFMKWGMQAFDTFGVVPPGFGIVHQVNLEYLARGVHKTADDIYYPDSLVGTDSHTTMINGMGVVGWGVGGIEAEAAMLGQPVYLLTPDVVGFELTGQLRGGVTATDLVLTVTEQLRKEKVVGKFVEFFGAGTATLALPDRATIANMAPEYGATMGFFPVDDKTIDYFKGTGRSKAEIEAFEAYFRAQKMYGVPRAGEIDYSQVVRLDLGSVAPSLAGPKRPQDRIELGNVKAQFASLFSKPPSENGFNQSADKLDVAVPTAGGVSLKNGDVLIAAITSCTNTSNPGVLLAAGLLAKKAVEAGLKVKPHIKTSLAPGSRIVTDYLEKAGLLPYLEKLGFYLAGYGCTTCIGNAGDLTSEFNDAITQNDLVCAAVLSGNRNFEARIHPNLKANFLASPPLVVAYAIAGTVSKDLMTEPLGHGKGGKPIFLGDIWPSSDEVHKLMKYAMDGKAFKKNYDKVASEPGKLWEKIKGVKGQVYDWPTSTYIAKPPFFDNFTMVPAAAAAGITGARAMALFGDSITTDHISPAGSIAEATPTGAWLKEHGVAKIDFNSYGSRRGNHDVMVRGTFANVRVKNLMIPAGADGSREEGGVTLFQPSPAAAAAGSVPEKMFIYDAAMKYLAEGTPTVIFGGEEYGTGSSRDWAAKGTQLLGVKAVVARSFERIHRSNLVGMGVLPLQFKGGDSWQTLGIQGDESFDIELAAEIKPQQDATLVITGKDGKARRVPLTLRI
;
A
#
# COMPACT_ATOMS: atom_id res chain seq x y z
N MET A 1 2.70 -24.95 -41.57
CA MET A 1 2.43 -25.88 -40.49
C MET A 1 3.75 -26.34 -39.90
N ALA A 2 4.17 -25.78 -38.76
CA ALA A 2 5.33 -26.28 -38.04
C ALA A 2 4.90 -27.51 -37.23
N PRO A 3 5.73 -28.55 -37.07
CA PRO A 3 5.33 -29.75 -36.34
C PRO A 3 5.11 -29.40 -34.86
N SER A 4 3.96 -29.81 -34.31
CA SER A 4 3.62 -29.70 -32.91
C SER A 4 4.71 -30.39 -32.09
N ALA A 5 5.46 -29.59 -31.32
CA ALA A 5 6.33 -30.14 -30.29
C ALA A 5 5.42 -30.96 -29.33
N ARG A 6 5.67 -32.26 -29.23
CA ARG A 6 5.05 -33.12 -28.20
C ARG A 6 5.24 -32.43 -26.87
N ALA A 7 4.15 -31.99 -26.25
CA ALA A 7 4.18 -31.47 -24.90
C ALA A 7 4.88 -32.50 -24.01
N ALA A 8 5.96 -32.11 -23.35
CA ALA A 8 6.66 -32.96 -22.41
C ALA A 8 5.65 -33.44 -21.38
N LYS A 9 5.65 -34.74 -21.06
CA LYS A 9 4.74 -35.32 -20.06
C LYS A 9 5.02 -34.67 -18.72
N HIS A 10 4.01 -34.11 -18.07
CA HIS A 10 4.15 -33.46 -16.77
C HIS A 10 4.80 -34.45 -15.78
N ALA A 11 5.84 -33.98 -15.06
CA ALA A 11 6.66 -34.85 -14.18
C ALA A 11 5.84 -35.51 -13.05
N PHE A 12 4.72 -34.94 -12.65
CA PHE A 12 3.81 -35.41 -11.60
C PHE A 12 2.40 -35.66 -12.15
N ALA A 13 2.28 -36.25 -13.33
CA ALA A 13 0.99 -36.53 -13.97
C ALA A 13 0.06 -37.40 -13.12
N GLU A 14 0.61 -38.25 -12.25
CA GLU A 14 -0.16 -39.10 -11.31
C GLU A 14 -0.88 -38.32 -10.23
N THR A 15 -0.52 -37.04 -9.99
CA THR A 15 -1.20 -36.15 -9.05
C THR A 15 -2.45 -35.50 -9.65
N LEU A 16 -2.63 -35.55 -10.97
CA LEU A 16 -3.86 -35.06 -11.61
C LEU A 16 -5.04 -35.96 -11.25
N LYS A 17 -5.98 -35.41 -10.50
CA LYS A 17 -7.18 -36.11 -9.98
C LYS A 17 -8.47 -35.39 -10.38
N SER A 18 -9.60 -36.00 -10.10
CA SER A 18 -10.91 -35.40 -10.32
C SER A 18 -11.65 -35.19 -9.01
N PHE A 19 -12.49 -34.16 -8.96
CA PHE A 19 -13.48 -33.96 -7.90
C PHE A 19 -14.86 -33.73 -8.50
N LYS A 20 -15.91 -33.86 -7.67
CA LYS A 20 -17.29 -33.58 -8.08
C LYS A 20 -17.87 -32.46 -7.23
N THR A 21 -18.57 -31.55 -7.88
CA THR A 21 -19.41 -30.57 -7.21
C THR A 21 -20.69 -31.16 -6.66
N ALA A 22 -21.41 -30.46 -5.78
CA ALA A 22 -22.69 -30.86 -5.23
C ALA A 22 -23.75 -31.07 -6.33
N SER A 23 -23.68 -30.33 -7.44
CA SER A 23 -24.52 -30.51 -8.63
C SER A 23 -24.07 -31.64 -9.56
N GLY A 24 -23.01 -32.38 -9.19
CA GLY A 24 -22.50 -33.55 -9.94
C GLY A 24 -21.52 -33.20 -11.07
N LYS A 25 -21.18 -31.95 -11.30
CA LYS A 25 -20.19 -31.54 -12.29
C LYS A 25 -18.79 -32.02 -11.88
N THR A 26 -18.04 -32.58 -12.81
CA THR A 26 -16.68 -33.07 -12.59
C THR A 26 -15.66 -31.98 -12.97
N GLY A 27 -14.68 -31.74 -12.11
CA GLY A 27 -13.50 -30.94 -12.38
C GLY A 27 -12.23 -31.75 -12.14
N LYS A 28 -11.12 -31.33 -12.75
CA LYS A 28 -9.79 -31.91 -12.54
C LYS A 28 -8.95 -30.94 -11.69
N TYR A 29 -7.93 -31.45 -11.01
CA TYR A 29 -7.01 -30.65 -10.20
C TYR A 29 -5.70 -31.39 -9.92
N TYR A 30 -4.62 -30.67 -9.70
CA TYR A 30 -3.36 -31.24 -9.20
C TYR A 30 -3.49 -31.43 -7.68
N SER A 31 -3.58 -32.68 -7.25
CA SER A 31 -3.92 -33.07 -5.88
C SER A 31 -2.72 -33.04 -4.95
N LEU A 32 -2.72 -32.14 -3.97
CA LEU A 32 -1.75 -32.13 -2.87
C LEU A 32 -1.88 -33.39 -1.98
N PRO A 33 -3.07 -33.89 -1.66
CA PRO A 33 -3.20 -35.19 -0.99
C PRO A 33 -2.57 -36.38 -1.74
N ALA A 34 -2.58 -36.35 -3.09
CA ALA A 34 -1.88 -37.37 -3.87
C ALA A 34 -0.34 -37.17 -3.81
N LEU A 35 0.13 -35.94 -3.87
CA LEU A 35 1.55 -35.60 -3.71
C LEU A 35 2.06 -35.94 -2.30
N ALA A 36 1.21 -35.84 -1.28
CA ALA A 36 1.53 -36.18 0.11
C ALA A 36 1.90 -37.65 0.32
N ARG A 37 1.59 -38.55 -0.63
CA ARG A 37 2.10 -39.94 -0.60
C ARG A 37 3.61 -40.01 -0.73
N GLN A 38 4.19 -39.09 -1.51
CA GLN A 38 5.64 -38.96 -1.68
C GLN A 38 6.26 -38.03 -0.62
N TYR A 39 5.50 -37.01 -0.20
CA TYR A 39 5.95 -35.98 0.76
C TYR A 39 4.95 -35.85 1.92
N PRO A 40 4.98 -36.74 2.92
CA PRO A 40 3.97 -36.79 4.00
C PRO A 40 3.83 -35.49 4.81
N ASN A 41 4.90 -34.70 4.88
CA ASN A 41 4.93 -33.42 5.60
C ASN A 41 3.90 -32.40 5.05
N ILE A 42 3.46 -32.54 3.81
CA ILE A 42 2.47 -31.63 3.19
C ILE A 42 1.20 -31.49 4.06
N ALA A 43 0.78 -32.52 4.75
CA ALA A 43 -0.40 -32.48 5.62
C ALA A 43 -0.25 -31.52 6.81
N ARG A 44 0.97 -31.17 7.19
CA ARG A 44 1.28 -30.25 8.30
C ARG A 44 1.78 -28.89 7.85
N LEU A 45 1.98 -28.69 6.56
CA LEU A 45 2.37 -27.38 6.02
C LEU A 45 1.33 -26.32 6.32
N PRO A 46 1.73 -25.06 6.57
CA PRO A 46 0.84 -23.90 6.52
C PRO A 46 -0.02 -23.88 5.26
N ILE A 47 -1.29 -23.49 5.40
CA ILE A 47 -2.25 -23.54 4.27
C ILE A 47 -1.80 -22.61 3.13
N SER A 48 -1.25 -21.45 3.46
CA SER A 48 -0.68 -20.53 2.47
C SER A 48 0.45 -21.16 1.65
N LEU A 49 1.32 -21.94 2.30
CA LEU A 49 2.38 -22.67 1.59
C LEU A 49 1.84 -23.82 0.73
N ARG A 50 0.73 -24.45 1.12
CA ARG A 50 0.06 -25.46 0.28
C ARG A 50 -0.49 -24.84 -1.00
N ILE A 51 -1.04 -23.64 -0.93
CA ILE A 51 -1.52 -22.90 -2.12
C ILE A 51 -0.35 -22.56 -3.04
N VAL A 52 0.78 -22.09 -2.49
CA VAL A 52 2.01 -21.86 -3.26
C VAL A 52 2.52 -23.17 -3.87
N LEU A 53 2.55 -24.26 -3.10
CA LEU A 53 2.96 -25.59 -3.58
C LEU A 53 2.08 -26.11 -4.72
N GLU A 54 0.77 -25.85 -4.67
CA GLU A 54 -0.13 -26.19 -5.79
C GLU A 54 0.27 -25.47 -7.06
N SER A 55 0.56 -24.16 -6.98
CA SER A 55 1.01 -23.40 -8.15
C SER A 55 2.33 -23.93 -8.71
N VAL A 56 3.30 -24.24 -7.85
CA VAL A 56 4.58 -24.82 -8.24
C VAL A 56 4.39 -26.21 -8.88
N LEU A 57 3.54 -27.04 -8.29
CA LEU A 57 3.21 -28.37 -8.81
C LEU A 57 2.55 -28.29 -10.21
N ARG A 58 1.51 -27.46 -10.33
CA ARG A 58 0.72 -27.34 -11.58
C ARG A 58 1.55 -26.75 -12.73
N ASN A 59 2.47 -25.81 -12.42
CA ASN A 59 3.30 -25.14 -13.43
C ASN A 59 4.69 -25.78 -13.64
N CYS A 60 4.91 -27.00 -13.13
CA CYS A 60 6.18 -27.70 -13.27
C CYS A 60 6.46 -28.02 -14.74
N ASP A 61 7.36 -27.24 -15.36
CA ASP A 61 7.77 -27.36 -16.76
C ASP A 61 9.17 -27.96 -16.95
N GLY A 62 9.86 -28.25 -15.83
CA GLY A 62 11.22 -28.76 -15.81
C GLY A 62 12.30 -27.74 -16.22
N LYS A 63 11.93 -26.48 -16.41
CA LYS A 63 12.81 -25.37 -16.81
C LYS A 63 12.79 -24.23 -15.78
N ARG A 64 11.72 -23.42 -15.79
CA ARG A 64 11.53 -22.33 -14.83
C ARG A 64 11.00 -22.85 -13.51
N VAL A 65 10.10 -23.83 -13.55
CA VAL A 65 9.54 -24.51 -12.38
C VAL A 65 9.95 -25.99 -12.44
N THR A 66 10.76 -26.42 -11.48
CA THR A 66 11.38 -27.75 -11.49
C THR A 66 10.85 -28.64 -10.37
N ALA A 67 11.10 -29.95 -10.49
CA ALA A 67 10.79 -30.91 -9.43
C ALA A 67 11.52 -30.62 -8.11
N GLN A 68 12.68 -29.99 -8.16
CA GLN A 68 13.43 -29.57 -6.99
C GLN A 68 12.67 -28.52 -6.19
N HIS A 69 12.07 -27.49 -6.83
CA HIS A 69 11.25 -26.48 -6.15
C HIS A 69 10.06 -27.12 -5.43
N ILE A 70 9.43 -28.16 -6.03
CA ILE A 70 8.35 -28.91 -5.39
C ILE A 70 8.87 -29.62 -4.14
N ALA A 71 10.01 -30.35 -4.26
CA ALA A 71 10.59 -31.09 -3.16
C ALA A 71 10.99 -30.17 -1.98
N GLU A 72 11.56 -29.01 -2.28
CA GLU A 72 11.95 -28.02 -1.26
C GLU A 72 10.76 -27.51 -0.48
N LEU A 73 9.71 -27.07 -1.19
CA LEU A 73 8.54 -26.53 -0.54
C LEU A 73 7.74 -27.62 0.20
N ALA A 74 7.63 -28.82 -0.38
CA ALA A 74 6.97 -29.97 0.26
C ALA A 74 7.69 -30.43 1.54
N ASN A 75 9.01 -30.27 1.61
CA ASN A 75 9.84 -30.59 2.78
C ASN A 75 10.11 -29.39 3.71
N TRP A 76 9.38 -28.29 3.53
CA TRP A 76 9.54 -27.10 4.38
C TRP A 76 9.49 -27.46 5.87
N LYS A 77 10.39 -26.88 6.65
CA LYS A 77 10.46 -27.05 8.11
C LYS A 77 10.46 -25.68 8.80
N PRO A 78 9.79 -25.54 9.96
CA PRO A 78 9.91 -24.36 10.79
C PRO A 78 11.39 -24.03 11.09
N ASN A 79 11.73 -22.75 11.06
CA ASN A 79 13.04 -22.21 11.47
C ASN A 79 14.27 -22.79 10.73
N ALA A 80 14.09 -23.40 9.57
CA ALA A 80 15.21 -23.81 8.73
C ALA A 80 15.87 -22.57 8.07
N VAL A 81 17.16 -22.69 7.76
CA VAL A 81 17.85 -21.65 6.99
C VAL A 81 17.21 -21.55 5.61
N ARG A 82 16.85 -20.33 5.20
CA ARG A 82 16.19 -20.05 3.91
C ARG A 82 17.23 -19.61 2.89
N THR A 83 17.50 -20.44 1.91
CA THR A 83 18.50 -20.19 0.85
C THR A 83 17.93 -20.34 -0.55
N GLN A 84 16.73 -20.93 -0.67
CA GLN A 84 16.16 -21.27 -1.97
C GLN A 84 14.97 -20.37 -2.30
N GLU A 85 14.96 -19.90 -3.53
CA GLU A 85 13.84 -19.16 -4.08
C GLU A 85 12.85 -20.11 -4.76
N ILE A 86 11.58 -19.85 -4.54
CA ILE A 86 10.47 -20.61 -5.12
C ILE A 86 9.83 -19.78 -6.22
N PRO A 87 9.68 -20.31 -7.44
CA PRO A 87 8.99 -19.64 -8.53
C PRO A 87 7.47 -19.78 -8.38
N PHE A 88 6.82 -18.72 -7.94
CA PHE A 88 5.37 -18.68 -7.79
C PHE A 88 4.70 -18.05 -9.01
N VAL A 89 3.86 -18.84 -9.70
CA VAL A 89 3.08 -18.35 -10.85
C VAL A 89 1.70 -17.94 -10.33
N VAL A 90 1.40 -16.64 -10.41
CA VAL A 90 0.11 -16.08 -9.96
C VAL A 90 -0.99 -16.31 -11.00
N SER A 91 -2.26 -16.37 -10.54
CA SER A 91 -3.42 -16.55 -11.41
C SER A 91 -3.80 -15.28 -12.18
N ARG A 92 -3.52 -14.11 -11.61
CA ARG A 92 -3.89 -12.79 -12.15
C ARG A 92 -3.08 -11.68 -11.49
N VAL A 93 -3.16 -10.48 -12.07
CA VAL A 93 -2.54 -9.25 -11.54
C VAL A 93 -3.60 -8.18 -11.37
N VAL A 94 -3.54 -7.44 -10.26
CA VAL A 94 -4.47 -6.34 -9.97
C VAL A 94 -3.67 -5.05 -9.80
N LEU A 95 -4.10 -4.00 -10.49
CA LEU A 95 -3.43 -2.70 -10.50
C LEU A 95 -4.36 -1.63 -9.92
N GLN A 96 -3.81 -0.67 -9.22
CA GLN A 96 -4.46 0.61 -8.97
C GLN A 96 -3.88 1.68 -9.91
N ASP A 97 -4.56 2.79 -10.11
CA ASP A 97 -4.24 3.70 -11.23
C ASP A 97 -2.95 4.52 -11.02
N PHE A 98 -2.53 4.82 -9.79
CA PHE A 98 -1.28 5.57 -9.57
C PHE A 98 -0.02 4.76 -9.83
N THR A 99 -0.07 3.44 -9.66
CA THR A 99 1.05 2.52 -9.90
C THR A 99 0.86 1.70 -11.17
N GLY A 100 -0.36 1.51 -11.62
CA GLY A 100 -0.66 0.78 -12.86
C GLY A 100 -0.43 1.59 -14.13
N VAL A 101 -0.61 2.92 -14.10
CA VAL A 101 -0.34 3.78 -15.28
C VAL A 101 1.14 3.78 -15.66
N PRO A 102 2.12 3.97 -14.75
CA PRO A 102 3.53 3.83 -15.13
C PRO A 102 3.88 2.44 -15.65
N LEU A 103 3.29 1.38 -15.12
CA LEU A 103 3.45 0.02 -15.64
C LEU A 103 2.91 -0.10 -17.08
N LEU A 104 1.73 0.44 -17.35
CA LEU A 104 1.18 0.49 -18.70
C LEU A 104 2.07 1.32 -19.64
N ALA A 105 2.73 2.38 -19.15
CA ALA A 105 3.70 3.16 -19.92
C ALA A 105 4.95 2.33 -20.27
N ASP A 106 5.43 1.49 -19.35
CA ASP A 106 6.54 0.57 -19.62
C ASP A 106 6.15 -0.45 -20.70
N LEU A 107 4.98 -1.09 -20.62
CA LEU A 107 4.48 -2.01 -21.66
C LEU A 107 4.31 -1.32 -23.01
N ALA A 108 3.82 -0.08 -23.04
CA ALA A 108 3.70 0.71 -24.25
C ALA A 108 5.07 1.02 -24.86
N ALA A 109 6.07 1.35 -24.03
CA ALA A 109 7.44 1.58 -24.47
C ALA A 109 8.09 0.30 -25.00
N MET A 110 7.86 -0.85 -24.38
CA MET A 110 8.31 -2.16 -24.88
C MET A 110 7.75 -2.46 -26.26
N ARG A 111 6.47 -2.16 -26.53
CA ARG A 111 5.88 -2.28 -27.87
C ARG A 111 6.57 -1.37 -28.89
N SER A 112 6.87 -0.13 -28.50
CA SER A 112 7.64 0.79 -29.34
C SER A 112 9.02 0.25 -29.68
N VAL A 113 9.71 -0.37 -28.71
CA VAL A 113 11.02 -1.02 -28.92
C VAL A 113 10.89 -2.25 -29.82
N ALA A 114 9.85 -3.08 -29.61
CA ALA A 114 9.60 -4.24 -30.47
C ALA A 114 9.48 -3.83 -31.93
N VAL A 115 8.72 -2.78 -32.24
CA VAL A 115 8.62 -2.23 -33.61
C VAL A 115 9.95 -1.68 -34.11
N LYS A 116 10.71 -0.92 -33.28
CA LYS A 116 12.05 -0.44 -33.64
C LYS A 116 13.01 -1.59 -34.02
N LEU A 117 12.83 -2.75 -33.38
CA LEU A 117 13.61 -3.96 -33.68
C LEU A 117 13.01 -4.84 -34.80
N GLY A 118 11.99 -4.37 -35.53
CA GLY A 118 11.30 -5.12 -36.57
C GLY A 118 10.50 -6.33 -36.08
N LYS A 119 10.05 -6.29 -34.83
CA LYS A 119 9.23 -7.35 -34.19
C LYS A 119 7.76 -6.94 -34.10
N ASP A 120 6.88 -7.92 -34.06
CA ASP A 120 5.45 -7.70 -33.86
C ASP A 120 5.21 -7.15 -32.43
N PRO A 121 4.60 -5.95 -32.25
CA PRO A 121 4.29 -5.39 -30.94
C PRO A 121 3.35 -6.26 -30.11
N LYS A 122 2.49 -7.09 -30.72
CA LYS A 122 1.60 -8.03 -30.02
C LYS A 122 2.35 -9.12 -29.24
N ARG A 123 3.65 -9.30 -29.45
CA ARG A 123 4.45 -10.19 -28.59
C ARG A 123 4.58 -9.68 -27.16
N ILE A 124 4.40 -8.38 -26.95
CA ILE A 124 4.30 -7.78 -25.63
C ILE A 124 2.81 -7.78 -25.25
N GLU A 125 2.37 -8.85 -24.61
CA GLU A 125 1.00 -9.08 -24.19
C GLU A 125 1.00 -9.73 -22.81
N PRO A 126 0.13 -9.30 -21.86
CA PRO A 126 -0.03 -10.00 -20.59
C PRO A 126 -0.50 -11.44 -20.79
N LEU A 127 0.15 -12.38 -20.12
CA LEU A 127 -0.15 -13.81 -20.19
C LEU A 127 -1.11 -14.29 -19.11
N VAL A 128 -1.47 -13.40 -18.19
CA VAL A 128 -2.47 -13.62 -17.14
C VAL A 128 -3.49 -12.46 -17.18
N PRO A 129 -4.71 -12.65 -16.69
CA PRO A 129 -5.69 -11.56 -16.59
C PRO A 129 -5.15 -10.40 -15.74
N VAL A 130 -5.36 -9.18 -16.20
CA VAL A 130 -4.95 -7.95 -15.54
C VAL A 130 -6.16 -7.03 -15.42
N ASP A 131 -6.44 -6.59 -14.20
CA ASP A 131 -7.49 -5.62 -13.92
C ASP A 131 -6.89 -4.37 -13.25
N LEU A 132 -7.08 -3.21 -13.87
CA LEU A 132 -6.75 -1.92 -13.29
C LEU A 132 -8.02 -1.26 -12.74
N VAL A 133 -7.99 -0.86 -11.48
CA VAL A 133 -9.10 -0.13 -10.84
C VAL A 133 -8.69 1.32 -10.66
N VAL A 134 -9.51 2.26 -11.14
CA VAL A 134 -9.27 3.70 -10.99
C VAL A 134 -9.86 4.16 -9.67
N ASP A 135 -9.01 4.39 -8.67
CA ASP A 135 -9.44 4.62 -7.30
C ASP A 135 -8.59 5.65 -6.51
N HIS A 136 -7.45 6.05 -7.05
CA HIS A 136 -6.51 6.97 -6.37
C HIS A 136 -6.53 8.39 -6.94
N SER A 137 -7.25 8.64 -8.03
CA SER A 137 -7.26 9.93 -8.74
C SER A 137 -8.21 10.96 -8.12
N ILE A 138 -9.22 10.52 -7.38
CA ILE A 138 -10.21 11.42 -6.79
C ILE A 138 -9.65 12.15 -5.57
N MET A 139 -9.89 13.46 -5.48
CA MET A 139 -9.51 14.31 -4.34
C MET A 139 -10.75 14.92 -3.69
N VAL A 140 -10.68 15.17 -2.39
CA VAL A 140 -11.76 15.83 -1.63
C VAL A 140 -11.57 17.35 -1.68
N ASP A 141 -11.75 17.94 -2.87
CA ASP A 141 -11.75 19.40 -3.04
C ASP A 141 -13.06 20.00 -2.49
N TYR A 142 -14.18 19.35 -2.78
CA TYR A 142 -15.52 19.72 -2.28
C TYR A 142 -15.98 18.74 -1.20
N TYR A 143 -16.51 19.28 -0.11
CA TYR A 143 -16.98 18.50 1.04
C TYR A 143 -18.17 19.20 1.73
N GLY A 144 -18.83 18.48 2.64
CA GLY A 144 -19.89 19.04 3.48
C GLY A 144 -21.19 19.48 2.73
N LYS A 145 -21.36 19.03 1.47
CA LYS A 145 -22.50 19.41 0.62
C LYS A 145 -22.98 18.21 -0.21
N LYS A 146 -24.27 18.18 -0.49
CA LYS A 146 -24.92 17.08 -1.23
C LYS A 146 -24.33 16.82 -2.62
N ASN A 147 -23.82 17.84 -3.29
CA ASN A 147 -23.23 17.74 -4.63
C ASN A 147 -21.70 17.58 -4.62
N SER A 148 -21.10 17.33 -3.47
CA SER A 148 -19.63 17.20 -3.35
C SER A 148 -19.06 16.09 -4.26
N LEU A 149 -19.72 14.94 -4.32
CA LEU A 149 -19.31 13.84 -5.21
C LEU A 149 -19.28 14.29 -6.69
N ASP A 150 -20.35 14.90 -7.17
CA ASP A 150 -20.44 15.31 -8.58
C ASP A 150 -19.38 16.34 -8.95
N LEU A 151 -19.10 17.27 -8.05
CA LEU A 151 -18.07 18.30 -8.26
C LEU A 151 -16.66 17.68 -8.24
N ASN A 152 -16.36 16.82 -7.28
CA ASN A 152 -15.08 16.15 -7.19
C ASN A 152 -14.85 15.24 -8.41
N MET A 153 -15.87 14.48 -8.85
CA MET A 153 -15.79 13.64 -10.04
C MET A 153 -15.53 14.47 -11.32
N LYS A 154 -16.17 15.62 -11.46
CA LYS A 154 -15.91 16.51 -12.61
C LYS A 154 -14.46 16.99 -12.63
N LEU A 155 -13.94 17.41 -11.48
CA LEU A 155 -12.53 17.83 -11.36
C LEU A 155 -11.57 16.66 -11.62
N GLU A 156 -11.86 15.48 -11.10
CA GLU A 156 -11.08 14.29 -11.36
C GLU A 156 -10.92 14.03 -12.85
N PHE A 157 -12.04 14.00 -13.59
CA PHE A 157 -12.03 13.78 -15.05
C PHE A 157 -11.35 14.91 -15.83
N GLN A 158 -11.51 16.15 -15.39
CA GLN A 158 -10.83 17.29 -15.99
C GLN A 158 -9.31 17.17 -15.83
N ARG A 159 -8.85 16.94 -14.60
CA ARG A 159 -7.42 16.84 -14.26
C ARG A 159 -6.73 15.63 -14.87
N ASN A 160 -7.44 14.52 -15.03
CA ASN A 160 -6.85 13.21 -15.40
C ASN A 160 -7.25 12.75 -16.82
N ASN A 161 -7.77 13.66 -17.67
CA ASN A 161 -8.25 13.30 -19.00
C ASN A 161 -7.20 12.53 -19.82
N GLU A 162 -5.96 13.02 -19.87
CA GLU A 162 -4.85 12.41 -20.62
C GLU A 162 -4.51 11.00 -20.10
N ARG A 163 -4.53 10.80 -18.78
CA ARG A 163 -4.33 9.49 -18.17
C ARG A 163 -5.44 8.51 -18.55
N TYR A 164 -6.69 8.97 -18.56
CA TYR A 164 -7.85 8.14 -18.88
C TYR A 164 -7.90 7.80 -20.38
N GLN A 165 -7.46 8.70 -21.25
CA GLN A 165 -7.24 8.38 -22.66
C GLN A 165 -6.20 7.28 -22.83
N PHE A 166 -5.10 7.36 -22.10
CA PHE A 166 -4.05 6.35 -22.12
C PHE A 166 -4.54 4.98 -21.59
N MET A 167 -5.30 4.96 -20.51
CA MET A 167 -5.93 3.72 -20.02
C MET A 167 -6.88 3.11 -21.06
N LYS A 168 -7.68 3.91 -21.74
CA LYS A 168 -8.54 3.43 -22.83
C LYS A 168 -7.75 2.89 -24.01
N TRP A 169 -6.59 3.47 -24.31
CA TRP A 169 -5.69 2.87 -25.27
C TRP A 169 -5.25 1.47 -24.81
N GLY A 170 -4.83 1.31 -23.56
CA GLY A 170 -4.46 0.02 -23.00
C GLY A 170 -5.55 -1.04 -23.12
N MET A 171 -6.79 -0.68 -22.80
CA MET A 171 -7.96 -1.58 -22.92
C MET A 171 -8.19 -2.11 -24.34
N GLN A 172 -7.87 -1.34 -25.38
CA GLN A 172 -8.03 -1.79 -26.75
C GLN A 172 -6.75 -2.40 -27.36
N ALA A 173 -5.59 -2.05 -26.83
CA ALA A 173 -4.30 -2.53 -27.32
C ALA A 173 -3.95 -3.93 -26.78
N PHE A 174 -4.35 -4.25 -25.55
CA PHE A 174 -4.06 -5.53 -24.88
C PHE A 174 -5.35 -6.33 -24.68
N ASP A 175 -5.33 -7.61 -25.03
CA ASP A 175 -6.52 -8.48 -25.00
C ASP A 175 -6.95 -8.86 -23.59
N THR A 176 -6.00 -8.91 -22.63
CA THR A 176 -6.23 -9.34 -21.25
C THR A 176 -6.22 -8.20 -20.22
N PHE A 177 -6.24 -6.95 -20.66
CA PHE A 177 -6.16 -5.77 -19.81
C PHE A 177 -7.53 -5.12 -19.64
N GLY A 178 -8.11 -5.27 -18.43
CA GLY A 178 -9.38 -4.64 -18.05
C GLY A 178 -9.18 -3.38 -17.20
N VAL A 179 -10.14 -2.46 -17.27
CA VAL A 179 -10.18 -1.26 -16.41
C VAL A 179 -11.55 -1.14 -15.76
N VAL A 180 -11.57 -1.03 -14.43
CA VAL A 180 -12.75 -0.60 -13.67
C VAL A 180 -12.70 0.93 -13.58
N PRO A 181 -13.69 1.63 -14.17
CA PRO A 181 -13.66 3.09 -14.29
C PRO A 181 -13.75 3.83 -12.95
N PRO A 182 -13.43 5.14 -12.92
CA PRO A 182 -13.60 5.97 -11.73
C PRO A 182 -15.02 5.90 -11.15
N GLY A 183 -15.10 5.98 -9.82
CA GLY A 183 -16.36 6.06 -9.09
C GLY A 183 -17.04 4.71 -8.81
N PHE A 184 -16.38 3.56 -9.04
CA PHE A 184 -16.88 2.24 -8.61
C PHE A 184 -16.43 1.87 -7.20
N GLY A 185 -15.19 2.14 -6.86
CA GLY A 185 -14.64 1.86 -5.53
C GLY A 185 -13.13 1.74 -5.51
N ILE A 186 -12.61 1.44 -4.32
CA ILE A 186 -11.18 1.17 -4.12
C ILE A 186 -10.83 -0.24 -4.59
N VAL A 187 -9.63 -0.40 -5.15
CA VAL A 187 -9.15 -1.65 -5.75
C VAL A 187 -9.31 -2.86 -4.82
N HIS A 188 -9.01 -2.72 -3.53
CA HIS A 188 -9.09 -3.85 -2.58
C HIS A 188 -10.51 -4.33 -2.34
N GLN A 189 -11.46 -3.40 -2.20
CA GLN A 189 -12.86 -3.73 -1.99
C GLN A 189 -13.50 -4.24 -3.28
N VAL A 190 -13.21 -3.64 -4.43
CA VAL A 190 -13.63 -4.11 -5.75
C VAL A 190 -13.08 -5.51 -6.02
N ASN A 191 -11.81 -5.77 -5.64
CA ASN A 191 -11.22 -7.09 -5.74
C ASN A 191 -11.97 -8.12 -4.88
N LEU A 192 -12.20 -7.79 -3.61
CA LEU A 192 -12.90 -8.67 -2.67
C LEU A 192 -14.36 -8.96 -3.11
N GLU A 193 -15.09 -7.93 -3.55
CA GLU A 193 -16.50 -8.00 -3.89
C GLU A 193 -16.78 -8.57 -5.29
N TYR A 194 -15.87 -8.35 -6.25
CA TYR A 194 -16.14 -8.56 -7.67
C TYR A 194 -15.06 -9.34 -8.43
N LEU A 195 -13.77 -8.94 -8.36
CA LEU A 195 -12.74 -9.53 -9.21
C LEU A 195 -12.32 -10.93 -8.76
N ALA A 196 -12.25 -11.18 -7.46
CA ALA A 196 -11.85 -12.48 -6.90
C ALA A 196 -12.87 -13.59 -7.16
N ARG A 197 -12.39 -14.75 -7.59
CA ARG A 197 -13.21 -15.91 -7.92
C ARG A 197 -13.03 -17.07 -6.96
N GLY A 198 -11.99 -17.05 -6.13
CA GLY A 198 -11.61 -18.13 -5.22
C GLY A 198 -10.96 -19.32 -5.90
N VAL A 199 -11.51 -19.78 -7.02
CA VAL A 199 -10.90 -20.78 -7.92
C VAL A 199 -11.04 -20.34 -9.37
N HIS A 200 -10.04 -20.67 -10.16
CA HIS A 200 -10.02 -20.54 -11.61
C HIS A 200 -9.98 -21.92 -12.25
N LYS A 201 -10.17 -21.98 -13.56
CA LYS A 201 -10.00 -23.21 -14.34
C LYS A 201 -9.38 -22.94 -15.70
N THR A 202 -8.59 -23.89 -16.19
CA THR A 202 -8.08 -23.88 -17.55
C THR A 202 -9.17 -24.31 -18.55
N ALA A 203 -8.88 -24.17 -19.85
CA ALA A 203 -9.75 -24.66 -20.92
C ALA A 203 -10.02 -26.19 -20.82
N ASP A 204 -9.07 -26.93 -20.23
CA ASP A 204 -9.17 -28.40 -20.04
C ASP A 204 -9.85 -28.79 -18.73
N ASP A 205 -10.59 -27.85 -18.09
CA ASP A 205 -11.28 -28.03 -16.81
C ASP A 205 -10.35 -28.41 -15.63
N ILE A 206 -9.10 -27.96 -15.64
CA ILE A 206 -8.20 -28.08 -14.50
C ILE A 206 -8.41 -26.88 -13.59
N TYR A 207 -8.92 -27.13 -12.39
CA TYR A 207 -9.18 -26.12 -11.36
C TYR A 207 -7.94 -25.85 -10.51
N TYR A 208 -7.76 -24.60 -10.11
CA TYR A 208 -6.67 -24.14 -9.27
C TYR A 208 -7.10 -22.92 -8.42
N PRO A 209 -6.44 -22.68 -7.26
CA PRO A 209 -6.84 -21.59 -6.38
C PRO A 209 -6.55 -20.23 -7.01
N ASP A 210 -7.38 -19.25 -6.71
CA ASP A 210 -7.09 -17.85 -7.01
C ASP A 210 -5.87 -17.41 -6.23
N SER A 211 -5.01 -16.66 -6.90
CA SER A 211 -3.80 -16.06 -6.34
C SER A 211 -3.40 -14.85 -7.15
N LEU A 212 -2.84 -13.84 -6.51
CA LEU A 212 -2.47 -12.63 -7.24
C LEU A 212 -1.28 -11.91 -6.63
N VAL A 213 -0.69 -11.04 -7.43
CA VAL A 213 0.07 -9.89 -6.96
C VAL A 213 -0.63 -8.61 -7.39
N GLY A 214 -0.45 -7.55 -6.63
CA GLY A 214 -1.05 -6.26 -6.95
C GLY A 214 -0.07 -5.12 -6.74
N THR A 215 -0.25 -4.04 -7.50
CA THR A 215 0.61 -2.85 -7.40
C THR A 215 0.24 -1.94 -6.22
N ASP A 216 -0.51 -2.47 -5.27
CA ASP A 216 -0.81 -1.80 -4.01
C ASP A 216 -0.44 -2.70 -2.83
N SER A 217 0.16 -2.14 -1.78
CA SER A 217 0.57 -2.90 -0.59
C SER A 217 -0.61 -3.57 0.12
N HIS A 218 -1.82 -2.98 0.05
CA HIS A 218 -3.04 -3.54 0.66
C HIS A 218 -3.77 -4.58 -0.21
N THR A 219 -3.16 -5.05 -1.28
CA THR A 219 -3.58 -6.26 -2.00
C THR A 219 -3.81 -7.43 -1.04
N THR A 220 -3.10 -7.45 0.07
CA THR A 220 -3.25 -8.41 1.16
C THR A 220 -4.65 -8.52 1.76
N MET A 221 -5.54 -7.54 1.53
CA MET A 221 -6.93 -7.64 1.97
C MET A 221 -7.62 -8.92 1.47
N ILE A 222 -7.24 -9.41 0.30
CA ILE A 222 -7.78 -10.61 -0.29
C ILE A 222 -7.47 -11.89 0.50
N ASN A 223 -6.45 -11.85 1.36
CA ASN A 223 -6.08 -12.99 2.20
C ASN A 223 -7.19 -13.36 3.19
N GLY A 224 -8.05 -12.41 3.55
CA GLY A 224 -9.24 -12.67 4.37
C GLY A 224 -10.24 -13.63 3.73
N MET A 225 -10.18 -13.81 2.41
CA MET A 225 -10.99 -14.72 1.61
C MET A 225 -10.35 -16.13 1.42
N GLY A 226 -9.14 -16.32 1.93
CA GLY A 226 -8.35 -17.54 1.69
C GLY A 226 -7.62 -17.55 0.35
N VAL A 227 -7.39 -16.38 -0.22
CA VAL A 227 -6.63 -16.17 -1.45
C VAL A 227 -5.22 -15.71 -1.10
N VAL A 228 -4.20 -16.37 -1.62
CA VAL A 228 -2.80 -15.96 -1.49
C VAL A 228 -2.54 -14.77 -2.40
N GLY A 229 -2.15 -13.65 -1.83
CA GLY A 229 -1.85 -12.45 -2.58
C GLY A 229 -1.15 -11.41 -1.72
N TRP A 230 -0.27 -10.63 -2.35
CA TRP A 230 0.45 -9.55 -1.69
C TRP A 230 0.80 -8.40 -2.63
N GLY A 231 1.16 -7.28 -2.04
CA GLY A 231 1.62 -6.12 -2.77
C GLY A 231 3.04 -6.29 -3.29
N VAL A 232 3.23 -5.86 -4.54
CA VAL A 232 4.54 -5.79 -5.22
C VAL A 232 4.71 -4.42 -5.84
N GLY A 233 5.94 -4.10 -6.26
CA GLY A 233 6.17 -2.94 -7.12
C GLY A 233 5.69 -3.16 -8.55
N GLY A 234 5.60 -2.07 -9.32
CA GLY A 234 5.20 -2.13 -10.73
C GLY A 234 6.06 -3.08 -11.54
N ILE A 235 7.36 -3.10 -11.28
CA ILE A 235 8.34 -3.95 -12.00
C ILE A 235 8.07 -5.44 -11.80
N GLU A 236 7.82 -5.88 -10.56
CA GLU A 236 7.47 -7.29 -10.28
C GLU A 236 6.10 -7.67 -10.87
N ALA A 237 5.12 -6.75 -10.80
CA ALA A 237 3.80 -6.97 -11.40
C ALA A 237 3.92 -7.11 -12.92
N GLU A 238 4.72 -6.28 -13.56
CA GLU A 238 5.01 -6.32 -15.00
C GLU A 238 5.66 -7.64 -15.41
N ALA A 239 6.66 -8.09 -14.66
CA ALA A 239 7.29 -9.39 -14.88
C ALA A 239 6.28 -10.54 -14.78
N ALA A 240 5.40 -10.51 -13.75
CA ALA A 240 4.34 -11.49 -13.58
C ALA A 240 3.32 -11.46 -14.73
N MET A 241 2.94 -10.28 -15.21
CA MET A 241 2.08 -10.10 -16.38
C MET A 241 2.70 -10.74 -17.63
N LEU A 242 4.00 -10.58 -17.83
CA LEU A 242 4.74 -11.14 -18.97
C LEU A 242 5.12 -12.62 -18.81
N GLY A 243 4.54 -13.30 -17.80
CA GLY A 243 4.66 -14.75 -17.60
C GLY A 243 5.93 -15.20 -16.90
N GLN A 244 6.62 -14.29 -16.22
CA GLN A 244 7.70 -14.69 -15.31
C GLN A 244 7.09 -15.08 -13.95
N PRO A 245 7.59 -16.14 -13.31
CA PRO A 245 7.22 -16.42 -11.91
C PRO A 245 7.63 -15.26 -11.00
N VAL A 246 6.85 -15.03 -9.97
CA VAL A 246 7.27 -14.20 -8.83
C VAL A 246 8.18 -15.07 -7.96
N TYR A 247 9.45 -14.70 -7.88
CA TYR A 247 10.40 -15.43 -7.06
C TYR A 247 10.30 -14.97 -5.61
N LEU A 248 10.13 -15.90 -4.71
CA LEU A 248 10.11 -15.64 -3.28
C LEU A 248 11.08 -16.58 -2.56
N LEU A 249 11.88 -16.01 -1.67
CA LEU A 249 12.63 -16.84 -0.71
C LEU A 249 11.59 -17.57 0.14
N THR A 250 11.72 -18.89 0.28
CA THR A 250 10.79 -19.71 1.07
C THR A 250 10.54 -19.05 2.43
N PRO A 251 9.33 -18.58 2.76
CA PRO A 251 9.13 -17.77 3.96
C PRO A 251 9.07 -18.60 5.23
N ASP A 252 9.39 -17.98 6.34
CA ASP A 252 8.88 -18.41 7.63
C ASP A 252 7.40 -18.07 7.76
N VAL A 253 6.65 -18.90 8.47
CA VAL A 253 5.22 -18.70 8.68
C VAL A 253 4.92 -18.59 10.17
N VAL A 254 4.38 -17.45 10.57
CA VAL A 254 3.93 -17.20 11.95
C VAL A 254 2.45 -17.58 12.05
N GLY A 255 2.14 -18.55 12.91
CA GLY A 255 0.77 -18.87 13.26
C GLY A 255 0.26 -17.88 14.32
N PHE A 256 -0.87 -17.22 14.03
CA PHE A 256 -1.53 -16.31 14.97
C PHE A 256 -2.82 -16.96 15.48
N GLU A 257 -2.76 -17.49 16.70
CA GLU A 257 -3.90 -18.17 17.33
C GLU A 257 -4.86 -17.14 17.94
N LEU A 258 -6.09 -17.11 17.43
CA LEU A 258 -7.19 -16.34 18.01
C LEU A 258 -8.07 -17.24 18.85
N THR A 259 -8.33 -16.83 20.10
CA THR A 259 -9.22 -17.52 21.03
C THR A 259 -10.36 -16.59 21.47
N GLY A 260 -11.42 -17.15 22.06
CA GLY A 260 -12.56 -16.37 22.53
C GLY A 260 -13.35 -15.70 21.40
N GLN A 261 -14.02 -14.60 21.75
CA GLN A 261 -14.78 -13.78 20.82
C GLN A 261 -14.72 -12.30 21.23
N LEU A 262 -14.94 -11.40 20.28
CA LEU A 262 -14.98 -9.95 20.55
C LEU A 262 -16.14 -9.61 21.50
N ARG A 263 -15.87 -8.71 22.45
CA ARG A 263 -16.90 -8.19 23.35
C ARG A 263 -17.82 -7.20 22.63
N GLY A 264 -19.02 -7.03 23.13
CA GLY A 264 -19.94 -6.00 22.63
C GLY A 264 -19.32 -4.60 22.70
N GLY A 265 -19.50 -3.82 21.65
CA GLY A 265 -18.93 -2.47 21.52
C GLY A 265 -17.51 -2.40 20.96
N VAL A 266 -16.81 -3.52 20.85
CA VAL A 266 -15.48 -3.61 20.22
C VAL A 266 -15.65 -3.88 18.72
N THR A 267 -14.83 -3.24 17.89
CA THR A 267 -14.90 -3.33 16.43
C THR A 267 -13.75 -4.13 15.84
N ALA A 268 -13.90 -4.55 14.58
CA ALA A 268 -12.81 -5.16 13.81
C ALA A 268 -11.60 -4.21 13.68
N THR A 269 -11.82 -2.88 13.71
CA THR A 269 -10.74 -1.90 13.71
C THR A 269 -9.92 -1.97 14.98
N ASP A 270 -10.56 -2.06 16.15
CA ASP A 270 -9.85 -2.22 17.43
C ASP A 270 -8.99 -3.50 17.41
N LEU A 271 -9.53 -4.58 16.87
CA LEU A 271 -8.82 -5.85 16.71
C LEU A 271 -7.60 -5.70 15.79
N VAL A 272 -7.74 -5.10 14.61
CA VAL A 272 -6.62 -4.99 13.68
C VAL A 272 -5.51 -4.07 14.21
N LEU A 273 -5.86 -3.01 14.95
CA LEU A 273 -4.86 -2.16 15.60
C LEU A 273 -4.09 -2.93 16.69
N THR A 274 -4.79 -3.77 17.46
CA THR A 274 -4.18 -4.65 18.48
C THR A 274 -3.23 -5.67 17.82
N VAL A 275 -3.68 -6.34 16.76
CA VAL A 275 -2.86 -7.28 15.97
C VAL A 275 -1.62 -6.60 15.39
N THR A 276 -1.80 -5.38 14.87
CA THR A 276 -0.70 -4.59 14.26
C THR A 276 0.37 -4.25 15.30
N GLU A 277 -0.03 -3.78 16.48
CA GLU A 277 0.90 -3.51 17.57
C GLU A 277 1.67 -4.78 17.99
N GLN A 278 0.96 -5.89 18.19
CA GLN A 278 1.54 -7.15 18.65
C GLN A 278 2.52 -7.73 17.62
N LEU A 279 2.12 -7.83 16.35
CA LEU A 279 2.96 -8.40 15.30
C LEU A 279 4.20 -7.54 14.98
N ARG A 280 4.10 -6.21 15.12
CA ARG A 280 5.30 -5.34 15.02
C ARG A 280 6.32 -5.65 16.12
N LYS A 281 5.88 -5.90 17.34
CA LYS A 281 6.74 -6.31 18.46
C LYS A 281 7.40 -7.68 18.19
N GLU A 282 6.68 -8.59 17.52
CA GLU A 282 7.17 -9.93 17.15
C GLU A 282 8.10 -9.96 15.92
N LYS A 283 8.34 -8.81 15.27
CA LYS A 283 9.27 -8.66 14.13
C LYS A 283 8.99 -9.63 12.98
N VAL A 284 7.79 -9.59 12.45
CA VAL A 284 7.33 -10.50 11.39
C VAL A 284 7.70 -10.04 9.96
N VAL A 285 8.60 -9.08 9.81
CA VAL A 285 8.99 -8.54 8.50
C VAL A 285 9.48 -9.66 7.57
N GLY A 286 8.89 -9.73 6.38
CA GLY A 286 9.21 -10.73 5.36
C GLY A 286 8.66 -12.13 5.62
N LYS A 287 7.92 -12.34 6.71
CA LYS A 287 7.26 -13.62 7.03
C LYS A 287 5.82 -13.61 6.51
N PHE A 288 5.23 -14.79 6.37
CA PHE A 288 3.79 -14.96 6.26
C PHE A 288 3.17 -15.06 7.66
N VAL A 289 1.97 -14.52 7.83
CA VAL A 289 1.16 -14.73 9.03
C VAL A 289 -0.08 -15.50 8.63
N GLU A 290 -0.38 -16.60 9.35
CA GLU A 290 -1.64 -17.35 9.20
C GLU A 290 -2.44 -17.27 10.49
N PHE A 291 -3.71 -16.88 10.37
CA PHE A 291 -4.65 -16.83 11.49
C PHE A 291 -5.36 -18.18 11.65
N PHE A 292 -5.40 -18.71 12.87
CA PHE A 292 -6.01 -20.00 13.18
C PHE A 292 -6.66 -20.01 14.57
N GLY A 293 -7.23 -21.14 14.98
CA GLY A 293 -7.84 -21.29 16.28
C GLY A 293 -9.33 -20.96 16.32
N ALA A 294 -9.98 -21.27 17.43
CA ALA A 294 -11.43 -21.16 17.59
C ALA A 294 -11.97 -19.73 17.43
N GLY A 295 -11.22 -18.73 17.87
CA GLY A 295 -11.58 -17.34 17.71
C GLY A 295 -11.63 -16.90 16.25
N THR A 296 -10.76 -17.44 15.38
CA THR A 296 -10.75 -17.15 13.94
C THR A 296 -12.07 -17.56 13.29
N ALA A 297 -12.67 -18.69 13.69
CA ALA A 297 -13.95 -19.16 13.18
C ALA A 297 -15.13 -18.27 13.59
N THR A 298 -15.01 -17.44 14.64
CA THR A 298 -16.06 -16.50 15.05
C THR A 298 -16.12 -15.25 14.17
N LEU A 299 -15.02 -14.89 13.50
CA LEU A 299 -14.92 -13.69 12.68
C LEU A 299 -15.62 -13.88 11.33
N ALA A 300 -16.46 -12.93 10.95
CA ALA A 300 -17.00 -12.84 9.60
C ALA A 300 -15.89 -12.51 8.59
N LEU A 301 -16.09 -12.83 7.31
CA LEU A 301 -15.06 -12.57 6.31
C LEU A 301 -14.64 -11.08 6.22
N PRO A 302 -15.54 -10.08 6.30
CA PRO A 302 -15.12 -8.68 6.33
C PRO A 302 -14.20 -8.33 7.51
N ASP A 303 -14.36 -8.95 8.69
CA ASP A 303 -13.45 -8.75 9.83
C ASP A 303 -12.07 -9.31 9.52
N ARG A 304 -12.01 -10.52 8.92
CA ARG A 304 -10.75 -11.14 8.46
C ARG A 304 -10.06 -10.28 7.40
N ALA A 305 -10.82 -9.75 6.45
CA ALA A 305 -10.31 -8.87 5.40
C ALA A 305 -9.72 -7.57 5.98
N THR A 306 -10.36 -6.99 7.01
CA THR A 306 -9.86 -5.81 7.73
C THR A 306 -8.48 -6.10 8.36
N ILE A 307 -8.30 -7.26 8.98
CA ILE A 307 -7.02 -7.67 9.57
C ILE A 307 -5.97 -7.94 8.49
N ALA A 308 -6.34 -8.66 7.44
CA ALA A 308 -5.45 -8.98 6.32
C ALA A 308 -4.98 -7.72 5.57
N ASN A 309 -5.84 -6.70 5.46
CA ASN A 309 -5.51 -5.43 4.81
C ASN A 309 -4.28 -4.77 5.43
N MET A 310 -4.14 -4.79 6.74
CA MET A 310 -3.03 -4.13 7.45
C MET A 310 -1.76 -5.00 7.57
N ALA A 311 -1.62 -6.06 6.76
CA ALA A 311 -0.38 -6.86 6.74
C ALA A 311 0.88 -6.01 6.50
N PRO A 312 0.90 -5.02 5.59
CA PRO A 312 2.04 -4.12 5.44
C PRO A 312 2.35 -3.31 6.71
N GLU A 313 1.33 -2.90 7.46
CA GLU A 313 1.49 -2.09 8.67
C GLU A 313 2.07 -2.92 9.82
N TYR A 314 1.70 -4.19 9.97
CA TYR A 314 2.39 -5.06 10.93
C TYR A 314 3.68 -5.70 10.38
N GLY A 315 4.02 -5.46 9.12
CA GLY A 315 5.31 -5.82 8.51
C GLY A 315 5.35 -7.19 7.84
N ALA A 316 4.26 -7.94 7.82
CA ALA A 316 4.21 -9.25 7.17
C ALA A 316 4.03 -9.13 5.64
N THR A 317 4.45 -10.15 4.91
CA THR A 317 4.18 -10.24 3.47
C THR A 317 2.69 -10.41 3.20
N MET A 318 1.99 -11.17 4.05
CA MET A 318 0.53 -11.33 4.04
C MET A 318 -0.01 -11.77 5.39
N GLY A 319 -1.33 -11.59 5.59
CA GLY A 319 -2.08 -12.07 6.75
C GLY A 319 -3.21 -12.99 6.31
N PHE A 320 -2.94 -14.27 6.22
CA PHE A 320 -3.80 -15.25 5.58
C PHE A 320 -4.84 -15.85 6.54
N PHE A 321 -6.07 -15.97 6.07
CA PHE A 321 -7.16 -16.68 6.75
C PHE A 321 -7.58 -17.90 5.95
N PRO A 322 -7.85 -19.05 6.60
CA PRO A 322 -8.28 -20.25 5.92
C PRO A 322 -9.73 -20.12 5.38
N VAL A 323 -10.03 -20.90 4.35
CA VAL A 323 -11.37 -21.01 3.77
C VAL A 323 -12.28 -21.84 4.67
N ASP A 324 -13.46 -21.32 4.98
CA ASP A 324 -14.49 -22.01 5.75
C ASP A 324 -15.91 -21.58 5.35
N ASP A 325 -16.91 -21.93 6.15
CA ASP A 325 -18.32 -21.59 5.91
C ASP A 325 -18.55 -20.06 5.86
N LYS A 326 -17.76 -19.25 6.57
CA LYS A 326 -17.82 -17.78 6.50
C LYS A 326 -17.42 -17.26 5.12
N THR A 327 -16.49 -17.95 4.44
CA THR A 327 -16.10 -17.62 3.06
C THR A 327 -17.26 -17.93 2.10
N ILE A 328 -17.91 -19.07 2.28
CA ILE A 328 -19.08 -19.46 1.48
C ILE A 328 -20.24 -18.49 1.67
N ASP A 329 -20.52 -18.06 2.91
CA ASP A 329 -21.57 -17.09 3.22
C ASP A 329 -21.28 -15.74 2.55
N TYR A 330 -20.04 -15.31 2.54
CA TYR A 330 -19.63 -14.07 1.87
C TYR A 330 -19.83 -14.15 0.34
N PHE A 331 -19.47 -15.28 -0.28
CA PHE A 331 -19.69 -15.49 -1.72
C PHE A 331 -21.17 -15.44 -2.08
N LYS A 332 -22.04 -16.06 -1.28
CA LYS A 332 -23.50 -15.97 -1.43
C LYS A 332 -23.98 -14.52 -1.30
N GLY A 333 -23.53 -13.84 -0.23
CA GLY A 333 -23.91 -12.46 0.08
C GLY A 333 -23.44 -11.42 -0.93
N THR A 334 -22.37 -11.71 -1.68
CA THR A 334 -21.81 -10.84 -2.73
C THR A 334 -22.17 -11.26 -4.15
N GLY A 335 -23.10 -12.23 -4.30
CA GLY A 335 -23.74 -12.55 -5.56
C GLY A 335 -22.93 -13.45 -6.51
N ARG A 336 -21.93 -14.20 -6.01
CA ARG A 336 -21.29 -15.26 -6.81
C ARG A 336 -22.31 -16.33 -7.16
N SER A 337 -22.18 -16.89 -8.35
CA SER A 337 -23.12 -17.92 -8.82
C SER A 337 -23.02 -19.20 -8.01
N LYS A 338 -24.11 -19.95 -7.94
CA LYS A 338 -24.15 -21.27 -7.27
C LYS A 338 -23.06 -22.20 -7.82
N ALA A 339 -22.84 -22.21 -9.13
CA ALA A 339 -21.84 -23.06 -9.77
C ALA A 339 -20.40 -22.68 -9.33
N GLU A 340 -20.07 -21.39 -9.20
CA GLU A 340 -18.77 -20.91 -8.70
C GLU A 340 -18.57 -21.34 -7.24
N ILE A 341 -19.59 -21.15 -6.40
CA ILE A 341 -19.53 -21.51 -4.97
C ILE A 341 -19.35 -23.02 -4.79
N GLU A 342 -20.10 -23.84 -5.52
CA GLU A 342 -19.97 -25.31 -5.45
C GLU A 342 -18.59 -25.79 -5.93
N ALA A 343 -18.06 -25.21 -6.99
CA ALA A 343 -16.72 -25.55 -7.49
C ALA A 343 -15.63 -25.15 -6.47
N PHE A 344 -15.74 -23.97 -5.87
CA PHE A 344 -14.83 -23.47 -4.85
C PHE A 344 -14.82 -24.38 -3.61
N GLU A 345 -15.98 -24.68 -3.05
CA GLU A 345 -16.09 -25.54 -1.87
C GLU A 345 -15.56 -26.95 -2.17
N ALA A 346 -15.98 -27.57 -3.28
CA ALA A 346 -15.55 -28.90 -3.66
C ALA A 346 -14.04 -29.00 -3.89
N TYR A 347 -13.43 -27.97 -4.50
CA TYR A 347 -11.99 -27.90 -4.72
C TYR A 347 -11.21 -27.85 -3.40
N PHE A 348 -11.56 -26.92 -2.49
CA PHE A 348 -10.85 -26.77 -1.22
C PHE A 348 -11.03 -27.99 -0.29
N ARG A 349 -12.20 -28.65 -0.33
CA ARG A 349 -12.41 -29.92 0.37
C ARG A 349 -11.58 -31.06 -0.23
N ALA A 350 -11.50 -31.15 -1.56
CA ALA A 350 -10.68 -32.16 -2.25
C ALA A 350 -9.17 -31.98 -1.97
N GLN A 351 -8.71 -30.73 -1.81
CA GLN A 351 -7.32 -30.40 -1.44
C GLN A 351 -7.03 -30.54 0.07
N LYS A 352 -8.04 -30.83 0.90
CA LYS A 352 -7.94 -30.84 2.38
C LYS A 352 -7.46 -29.51 2.94
N MET A 353 -7.96 -28.42 2.38
CA MET A 353 -7.66 -27.05 2.79
C MET A 353 -8.92 -26.27 3.24
N TYR A 354 -10.01 -26.98 3.55
CA TYR A 354 -11.26 -26.38 4.02
C TYR A 354 -11.39 -26.53 5.53
N GLY A 355 -11.69 -25.45 6.21
CA GLY A 355 -11.85 -25.34 7.66
C GLY A 355 -10.70 -24.61 8.34
N VAL A 356 -10.98 -24.04 9.52
CA VAL A 356 -10.00 -23.35 10.34
C VAL A 356 -9.15 -24.39 11.08
N PRO A 357 -7.82 -24.40 10.93
CA PRO A 357 -6.95 -25.32 11.68
C PRO A 357 -7.01 -25.09 13.19
N ARG A 358 -6.83 -26.17 13.94
CA ARG A 358 -6.68 -26.14 15.40
C ARG A 358 -5.21 -26.13 15.81
N ALA A 359 -4.97 -25.78 17.07
CA ALA A 359 -3.64 -25.86 17.65
C ALA A 359 -3.03 -27.27 17.50
N GLY A 360 -1.80 -27.35 17.02
CA GLY A 360 -1.07 -28.59 16.81
C GLY A 360 -1.33 -29.31 15.48
N GLU A 361 -2.25 -28.85 14.64
CA GLU A 361 -2.49 -29.45 13.33
C GLU A 361 -1.51 -29.00 12.26
N ILE A 362 -1.00 -27.78 12.38
CA ILE A 362 -0.07 -27.14 11.43
C ILE A 362 1.24 -26.82 12.12
N ASP A 363 2.33 -26.98 11.41
CA ASP A 363 3.68 -26.58 11.88
C ASP A 363 3.94 -25.13 11.47
N TYR A 364 4.14 -24.24 12.45
CA TYR A 364 4.50 -22.85 12.26
C TYR A 364 5.92 -22.57 12.75
N SER A 365 6.59 -21.58 12.16
CA SER A 365 7.92 -21.13 12.63
C SER A 365 7.85 -20.48 14.01
N GLN A 366 6.74 -19.85 14.32
CA GLN A 366 6.43 -19.18 15.59
C GLN A 366 4.92 -19.20 15.79
N VAL A 367 4.46 -19.22 17.04
CA VAL A 367 3.05 -19.08 17.38
C VAL A 367 2.86 -17.88 18.30
N VAL A 368 2.01 -16.96 17.89
CA VAL A 368 1.55 -15.79 18.66
C VAL A 368 0.10 -16.02 19.04
N ARG A 369 -0.34 -15.54 20.20
CA ARG A 369 -1.70 -15.77 20.71
C ARG A 369 -2.37 -14.47 21.12
N LEU A 370 -3.68 -14.38 20.85
CA LEU A 370 -4.54 -13.28 21.29
C LEU A 370 -5.91 -13.80 21.68
N ASP A 371 -6.33 -13.47 22.88
CA ASP A 371 -7.73 -13.63 23.29
C ASP A 371 -8.55 -12.44 22.80
N LEU A 372 -9.52 -12.68 21.91
CA LEU A 372 -10.41 -11.65 21.37
C LEU A 372 -11.19 -10.90 22.49
N GLY A 373 -11.44 -11.56 23.62
CA GLY A 373 -12.06 -10.93 24.78
C GLY A 373 -11.23 -9.84 25.47
N SER A 374 -9.91 -9.82 25.19
CA SER A 374 -8.99 -8.80 25.75
C SER A 374 -8.90 -7.51 24.92
N VAL A 375 -9.43 -7.51 23.71
CA VAL A 375 -9.35 -6.33 22.81
C VAL A 375 -10.19 -5.19 23.37
N ALA A 376 -9.61 -3.99 23.39
CA ALA A 376 -10.24 -2.75 23.88
C ALA A 376 -10.39 -1.72 22.74
N PRO A 377 -11.40 -0.83 22.81
CA PRO A 377 -11.53 0.29 21.87
C PRO A 377 -10.25 1.12 21.82
N SER A 378 -9.77 1.38 20.60
CA SER A 378 -8.43 1.93 20.40
C SER A 378 -8.37 2.88 19.20
N LEU A 379 -7.37 3.77 19.23
CA LEU A 379 -6.85 4.49 18.09
C LEU A 379 -5.39 4.08 17.86
N ALA A 380 -4.82 4.49 16.73
CA ALA A 380 -3.39 4.41 16.50
C ALA A 380 -2.85 5.76 16.02
N GLY A 381 -1.79 6.22 16.62
CA GLY A 381 -1.15 7.49 16.27
C GLY A 381 -0.28 8.06 17.41
N PRO A 382 0.19 9.28 17.24
CA PRO A 382 -0.18 10.28 16.20
C PRO A 382 0.56 10.18 14.88
N LYS A 383 1.51 9.24 14.71
CA LYS A 383 2.40 9.22 13.52
C LYS A 383 2.53 7.86 12.84
N ARG A 384 2.17 6.75 13.50
CA ARG A 384 2.39 5.40 12.97
C ARG A 384 1.22 4.46 13.25
N PRO A 385 0.90 3.51 12.35
CA PRO A 385 -0.22 2.57 12.53
C PRO A 385 -0.07 1.61 13.73
N GLN A 386 1.15 1.29 14.11
CA GLN A 386 1.46 0.39 15.24
C GLN A 386 1.45 1.08 16.62
N ASP A 387 1.37 2.39 16.66
CA ASP A 387 1.32 3.15 17.91
C ASP A 387 -0.12 3.16 18.45
N ARG A 388 -0.61 1.98 18.88
CA ARG A 388 -1.96 1.81 19.42
C ARG A 388 -2.10 2.49 20.79
N ILE A 389 -3.22 3.15 20.97
CA ILE A 389 -3.60 3.84 22.21
C ILE A 389 -5.02 3.43 22.54
N GLU A 390 -5.26 2.91 23.73
CA GLU A 390 -6.63 2.67 24.21
C GLU A 390 -7.39 3.98 24.32
N LEU A 391 -8.67 3.97 24.00
CA LEU A 391 -9.51 5.17 23.85
C LEU A 391 -9.46 6.10 25.07
N GLY A 392 -9.47 5.53 26.28
CA GLY A 392 -9.40 6.32 27.53
C GLY A 392 -8.03 6.98 27.79
N ASN A 393 -6.99 6.59 27.04
CA ASN A 393 -5.63 7.11 27.21
C ASN A 393 -5.23 8.15 26.15
N VAL A 394 -6.06 8.40 25.13
CA VAL A 394 -5.72 9.27 23.99
C VAL A 394 -5.35 10.68 24.44
N LYS A 395 -6.16 11.29 25.30
CA LYS A 395 -5.92 12.64 25.85
C LYS A 395 -4.56 12.73 26.58
N ALA A 396 -4.32 11.79 27.50
CA ALA A 396 -3.08 11.77 28.30
C ALA A 396 -1.84 11.51 27.42
N GLN A 397 -1.95 10.60 26.44
CA GLN A 397 -0.86 10.29 25.53
C GLN A 397 -0.53 11.47 24.62
N PHE A 398 -1.54 12.15 24.08
CA PHE A 398 -1.32 13.35 23.26
C PHE A 398 -0.62 14.47 24.07
N ALA A 399 -1.10 14.73 25.28
CA ALA A 399 -0.47 15.72 26.17
C ALA A 399 0.97 15.36 26.51
N SER A 400 1.27 14.09 26.75
CA SER A 400 2.64 13.60 27.00
C SER A 400 3.54 13.79 25.79
N LEU A 401 3.09 13.42 24.58
CA LEU A 401 3.86 13.55 23.35
C LEU A 401 4.06 14.99 22.92
N PHE A 402 3.20 15.90 23.34
CA PHE A 402 3.26 17.31 22.96
C PHE A 402 4.63 17.95 23.29
N SER A 403 5.18 17.64 24.46
CA SER A 403 6.46 18.20 24.92
C SER A 403 7.66 17.28 24.70
N LYS A 404 7.46 16.01 24.32
CA LYS A 404 8.57 15.09 24.06
C LYS A 404 9.34 15.46 22.78
N PRO A 405 10.64 15.12 22.71
CA PRO A 405 11.43 15.34 21.52
C PRO A 405 10.98 14.42 20.36
N PRO A 406 11.28 14.77 19.10
CA PRO A 406 10.98 13.95 17.92
C PRO A 406 11.58 12.53 17.99
N SER A 407 12.72 12.35 18.66
CA SER A 407 13.35 11.03 18.90
C SER A 407 12.47 10.09 19.72
N GLU A 408 11.57 10.64 20.53
CA GLU A 408 10.55 9.90 21.29
C GLU A 408 9.15 10.00 20.67
N ASN A 409 9.08 10.25 19.37
CA ASN A 409 7.83 10.42 18.62
C ASN A 409 7.01 11.65 19.01
N GLY A 410 7.59 12.59 19.73
CA GLY A 410 6.96 13.80 20.24
C GLY A 410 6.93 14.96 19.25
N PHE A 411 6.37 16.09 19.70
CA PHE A 411 6.20 17.31 18.91
C PHE A 411 7.15 18.46 19.31
N ASN A 412 7.94 18.27 20.38
CA ASN A 412 8.93 19.23 20.88
C ASN A 412 8.35 20.63 21.15
N GLN A 413 7.13 20.69 21.69
CA GLN A 413 6.46 21.94 22.04
C GLN A 413 6.56 22.20 23.53
N SER A 414 6.51 23.47 23.93
CA SER A 414 6.44 23.83 25.35
C SER A 414 5.06 23.48 25.92
N ALA A 415 5.00 22.82 27.09
CA ALA A 415 3.76 22.30 27.68
C ALA A 415 2.72 23.39 27.95
N ASP A 416 3.15 24.62 28.26
CA ASP A 416 2.28 25.78 28.48
C ASP A 416 1.51 26.21 27.21
N LYS A 417 1.95 25.80 26.02
CA LYS A 417 1.27 26.10 24.76
C LYS A 417 0.10 25.16 24.46
N LEU A 418 -0.05 24.04 25.17
CA LEU A 418 -1.04 23.02 24.84
C LEU A 418 -2.45 23.60 24.70
N ASP A 419 -2.88 24.43 25.66
CA ASP A 419 -4.22 24.99 25.71
C ASP A 419 -4.35 26.42 25.15
N VAL A 420 -3.26 26.96 24.56
CA VAL A 420 -3.29 28.32 23.99
C VAL A 420 -4.17 28.35 22.75
N ALA A 421 -5.15 29.24 22.74
CA ALA A 421 -6.03 29.46 21.60
C ALA A 421 -5.42 30.49 20.64
N VAL A 422 -5.35 30.13 19.36
CA VAL A 422 -4.88 31.00 18.28
C VAL A 422 -6.08 31.40 17.43
N PRO A 423 -6.44 32.71 17.36
CA PRO A 423 -7.54 33.19 16.53
C PRO A 423 -7.18 33.11 15.05
N THR A 424 -8.15 32.78 14.22
CA THR A 424 -8.05 32.83 12.75
C THR A 424 -8.78 34.03 12.18
N ALA A 425 -8.49 34.41 10.96
CA ALA A 425 -9.14 35.53 10.27
C ALA A 425 -10.67 35.37 10.14
N GLY A 426 -11.17 34.12 10.09
CA GLY A 426 -12.60 33.78 10.05
C GLY A 426 -13.30 33.75 11.42
N GLY A 427 -12.61 34.16 12.51
CA GLY A 427 -13.18 34.21 13.85
C GLY A 427 -13.24 32.87 14.60
N VAL A 428 -12.71 31.80 14.02
CA VAL A 428 -12.50 30.52 14.70
C VAL A 428 -11.19 30.59 15.48
N SER A 429 -11.17 30.11 16.73
CA SER A 429 -9.92 29.90 17.47
C SER A 429 -9.51 28.45 17.44
N LEU A 430 -8.26 28.18 17.06
CA LEU A 430 -7.65 26.84 17.04
C LEU A 430 -6.78 26.63 18.27
N LYS A 431 -6.77 25.39 18.75
CA LYS A 431 -5.87 24.92 19.81
C LYS A 431 -5.08 23.70 19.35
N ASN A 432 -4.01 23.39 20.05
CA ASN A 432 -3.31 22.13 19.88
C ASN A 432 -4.27 20.95 20.21
N GLY A 433 -4.24 19.93 19.37
CA GLY A 433 -5.15 18.79 19.48
C GLY A 433 -6.49 18.96 18.78
N ASP A 434 -6.82 20.15 18.24
CA ASP A 434 -8.07 20.33 17.49
C ASP A 434 -8.08 19.49 16.23
N VAL A 435 -9.22 18.82 16.00
CA VAL A 435 -9.46 18.01 14.80
C VAL A 435 -9.90 18.92 13.65
N LEU A 436 -9.12 18.95 12.58
CA LEU A 436 -9.45 19.74 11.37
C LEU A 436 -9.92 18.88 10.22
N ILE A 437 -9.53 17.59 10.18
CA ILE A 437 -9.99 16.61 9.20
C ILE A 437 -10.55 15.40 9.95
N ALA A 438 -11.79 15.03 9.63
CA ALA A 438 -12.42 13.80 10.09
C ALA A 438 -12.96 13.04 8.87
N ALA A 439 -12.32 11.91 8.53
CA ALA A 439 -12.60 11.21 7.29
C ALA A 439 -12.96 9.74 7.50
N ILE A 440 -14.16 9.36 7.07
CA ILE A 440 -14.49 7.95 6.83
C ILE A 440 -13.97 7.64 5.43
N THR A 441 -12.79 7.02 5.36
CA THR A 441 -12.08 6.74 4.12
C THR A 441 -11.98 5.24 3.84
N SER A 442 -11.71 4.86 2.60
CA SER A 442 -12.07 3.56 2.06
C SER A 442 -11.12 2.39 2.31
N CYS A 443 -9.88 2.61 2.78
CA CYS A 443 -8.86 1.57 2.67
C CYS A 443 -9.14 0.30 3.50
N THR A 444 -9.26 0.40 4.82
CA THR A 444 -9.35 -0.77 5.71
C THR A 444 -10.77 -1.13 6.10
N ASN A 445 -11.57 -0.13 6.43
CA ASN A 445 -12.79 -0.31 7.20
C ASN A 445 -14.07 -0.33 6.37
N THR A 446 -14.12 0.31 5.20
CA THR A 446 -15.37 0.43 4.45
C THR A 446 -15.84 -0.86 3.78
N SER A 447 -14.96 -1.84 3.61
CA SER A 447 -15.33 -3.21 3.20
C SER A 447 -16.04 -4.00 4.32
N ASN A 448 -16.05 -3.47 5.55
CA ASN A 448 -16.70 -4.08 6.69
C ASN A 448 -18.05 -3.38 6.97
N PRO A 449 -19.18 -3.99 6.62
CA PRO A 449 -20.49 -3.39 6.83
C PRO A 449 -20.80 -3.12 8.31
N GLY A 450 -20.28 -3.95 9.20
CA GLY A 450 -20.53 -3.82 10.64
C GLY A 450 -20.10 -2.46 11.19
N VAL A 451 -18.88 -2.02 10.85
CA VAL A 451 -18.36 -0.74 11.35
C VAL A 451 -18.98 0.47 10.63
N LEU A 452 -19.41 0.35 9.39
CA LEU A 452 -20.10 1.40 8.65
C LEU A 452 -21.54 1.59 9.15
N LEU A 453 -22.28 0.50 9.40
CA LEU A 453 -23.59 0.53 10.02
C LEU A 453 -23.50 1.08 11.45
N ALA A 454 -22.47 0.73 12.20
CA ALA A 454 -22.22 1.30 13.53
C ALA A 454 -21.98 2.82 13.46
N ALA A 455 -21.20 3.31 12.50
CA ALA A 455 -20.99 4.74 12.29
C ALA A 455 -22.30 5.47 11.95
N GLY A 456 -23.12 4.89 11.08
CA GLY A 456 -24.43 5.44 10.74
C GLY A 456 -25.41 5.47 11.91
N LEU A 457 -25.44 4.41 12.72
CA LEU A 457 -26.27 4.34 13.95
C LEU A 457 -25.81 5.36 14.99
N LEU A 458 -24.50 5.49 15.20
CA LEU A 458 -23.93 6.50 16.09
C LEU A 458 -24.32 7.91 15.63
N ALA A 459 -24.19 8.19 14.32
CA ALA A 459 -24.59 9.47 13.75
C ALA A 459 -26.09 9.74 13.95
N LYS A 460 -26.94 8.72 13.79
CA LYS A 460 -28.38 8.83 14.06
C LYS A 460 -28.66 9.23 15.49
N LYS A 461 -28.13 8.48 16.44
CA LYS A 461 -28.30 8.76 17.88
C LYS A 461 -27.75 10.13 18.28
N ALA A 462 -26.59 10.53 17.71
CA ALA A 462 -26.01 11.85 17.96
C ALA A 462 -26.90 12.99 17.47
N VAL A 463 -27.41 12.90 16.25
CA VAL A 463 -28.33 13.90 15.67
C VAL A 463 -29.63 13.96 16.45
N GLU A 464 -30.21 12.84 16.83
CA GLU A 464 -31.44 12.76 17.65
C GLU A 464 -31.24 13.37 19.03
N ALA A 465 -30.04 13.22 19.62
CA ALA A 465 -29.64 13.87 20.88
C ALA A 465 -29.38 15.38 20.72
N GLY A 466 -29.25 15.90 19.48
CA GLY A 466 -29.01 17.32 19.21
C GLY A 466 -27.53 17.69 19.08
N LEU A 467 -26.64 16.73 19.00
CA LEU A 467 -25.20 16.97 18.75
C LEU A 467 -24.95 17.44 17.32
N LYS A 468 -23.87 18.19 17.12
CA LYS A 468 -23.44 18.73 15.83
C LYS A 468 -21.92 18.66 15.71
N VAL A 469 -21.42 18.64 14.49
CA VAL A 469 -20.01 18.84 14.19
C VAL A 469 -19.77 20.34 13.91
N LYS A 470 -18.66 20.86 14.36
CA LYS A 470 -18.29 22.28 14.13
C LYS A 470 -18.05 22.49 12.62
N PRO A 471 -18.55 23.59 12.02
CA PRO A 471 -18.50 23.79 10.56
C PRO A 471 -17.10 23.87 9.94
N HIS A 472 -16.10 24.22 10.73
CA HIS A 472 -14.71 24.34 10.26
C HIS A 472 -13.98 22.99 10.19
N ILE A 473 -14.57 21.90 10.70
CA ILE A 473 -13.99 20.55 10.60
C ILE A 473 -14.34 20.00 9.21
N LYS A 474 -13.33 19.67 8.45
CA LYS A 474 -13.46 19.06 7.14
C LYS A 474 -13.87 17.59 7.29
N THR A 475 -15.16 17.31 7.13
CA THR A 475 -15.71 15.96 7.19
C THR A 475 -15.92 15.39 5.81
N SER A 476 -15.69 14.09 5.63
CA SER A 476 -15.91 13.41 4.35
C SER A 476 -16.29 11.94 4.53
N LEU A 477 -17.12 11.45 3.64
CA LEU A 477 -17.45 10.04 3.45
C LEU A 477 -16.96 9.61 2.07
N ALA A 478 -15.97 8.72 2.03
CA ALA A 478 -15.45 8.16 0.79
C ALA A 478 -15.44 6.62 0.89
N PRO A 479 -16.57 5.97 0.56
CA PRO A 479 -16.69 4.52 0.67
C PRO A 479 -15.80 3.77 -0.31
N GLY A 480 -15.47 2.54 0.03
CA GLY A 480 -14.67 1.66 -0.81
C GLY A 480 -15.44 1.03 -1.97
N SER A 481 -16.77 1.11 -2.00
CA SER A 481 -17.59 0.79 -3.16
C SER A 481 -18.96 1.45 -3.07
N ARG A 482 -19.68 1.44 -4.19
CA ARG A 482 -21.08 1.94 -4.26
C ARG A 482 -22.04 1.13 -3.38
N ILE A 483 -21.72 -0.11 -3.08
CA ILE A 483 -22.50 -0.98 -2.21
C ILE A 483 -22.65 -0.38 -0.80
N VAL A 484 -21.62 0.29 -0.31
CA VAL A 484 -21.67 0.95 1.01
C VAL A 484 -22.75 2.04 1.04
N THR A 485 -22.82 2.86 0.01
CA THR A 485 -23.86 3.89 -0.11
C THR A 485 -25.24 3.24 -0.20
N ASP A 486 -25.39 2.20 -1.02
CA ASP A 486 -26.67 1.49 -1.22
C ASP A 486 -27.22 0.95 0.11
N TYR A 487 -26.41 0.25 0.91
CA TYR A 487 -26.91 -0.28 2.18
C TYR A 487 -27.10 0.79 3.27
N LEU A 488 -26.30 1.87 3.29
CA LEU A 488 -26.53 2.98 4.21
C LEU A 488 -27.81 3.73 3.89
N GLU A 489 -28.17 3.88 2.61
CA GLU A 489 -29.44 4.45 2.17
C GLU A 489 -30.61 3.54 2.57
N LYS A 490 -30.54 2.25 2.22
CA LYS A 490 -31.59 1.26 2.58
C LYS A 490 -31.82 1.12 4.06
N ALA A 491 -30.77 1.25 4.86
CA ALA A 491 -30.86 1.25 6.32
C ALA A 491 -31.35 2.59 6.91
N GLY A 492 -31.52 3.64 6.07
CA GLY A 492 -31.95 4.98 6.48
C GLY A 492 -30.91 5.73 7.31
N LEU A 493 -29.62 5.40 7.18
CA LEU A 493 -28.53 5.95 8.00
C LEU A 493 -27.76 7.07 7.29
N LEU A 494 -27.70 7.06 5.97
CA LEU A 494 -26.93 8.05 5.21
C LEU A 494 -27.35 9.50 5.51
N PRO A 495 -28.66 9.84 5.62
CA PRO A 495 -29.08 11.22 5.94
C PRO A 495 -28.58 11.73 7.30
N TYR A 496 -28.32 10.85 8.26
CA TYR A 496 -27.80 11.23 9.57
C TYR A 496 -26.28 11.51 9.53
N LEU A 497 -25.54 10.74 8.75
CA LEU A 497 -24.14 11.04 8.46
C LEU A 497 -23.99 12.39 7.76
N GLU A 498 -24.84 12.65 6.75
CA GLU A 498 -24.89 13.94 6.03
C GLU A 498 -25.22 15.12 6.97
N LYS A 499 -26.15 14.97 7.91
CA LYS A 499 -26.47 16.01 8.90
C LYS A 499 -25.28 16.37 9.80
N LEU A 500 -24.34 15.45 10.01
CA LEU A 500 -23.09 15.70 10.71
C LEU A 500 -21.96 16.18 9.77
N GLY A 501 -22.25 16.41 8.48
CA GLY A 501 -21.31 16.90 7.50
C GLY A 501 -20.57 15.80 6.71
N PHE A 502 -20.76 14.51 7.02
CA PHE A 502 -20.18 13.39 6.30
C PHE A 502 -20.94 13.10 5.01
N TYR A 503 -20.85 14.05 4.07
CA TYR A 503 -21.38 13.88 2.71
C TYR A 503 -20.46 13.00 1.88
N LEU A 504 -21.04 12.30 0.93
CA LEU A 504 -20.30 11.50 -0.05
C LEU A 504 -19.42 12.41 -0.89
N ALA A 505 -18.10 12.18 -0.82
CA ALA A 505 -17.09 13.00 -1.50
C ALA A 505 -16.41 12.27 -2.65
N GLY A 506 -16.38 10.94 -2.64
CA GLY A 506 -15.76 10.11 -3.66
C GLY A 506 -15.89 8.62 -3.35
N TYR A 507 -15.51 7.78 -4.32
CA TYR A 507 -15.29 6.36 -4.14
C TYR A 507 -13.84 6.07 -4.49
N GLY A 508 -13.01 5.79 -3.49
CA GLY A 508 -11.58 5.57 -3.70
C GLY A 508 -10.74 5.90 -2.48
N CYS A 509 -9.42 5.93 -2.63
CA CYS A 509 -8.49 6.01 -1.51
C CYS A 509 -8.49 7.37 -0.78
N THR A 510 -8.80 8.46 -1.45
CA THR A 510 -8.96 9.83 -0.93
C THR A 510 -7.98 10.23 0.20
N THR A 511 -8.49 10.55 1.39
CA THR A 511 -7.72 11.09 2.52
C THR A 511 -6.53 10.20 2.91
N CYS A 512 -6.66 8.88 2.86
CA CYS A 512 -5.59 7.96 3.28
C CYS A 512 -4.32 8.01 2.39
N ILE A 513 -4.45 8.43 1.12
CA ILE A 513 -3.32 8.59 0.17
C ILE A 513 -2.80 10.04 0.09
N GLY A 514 -3.36 10.96 0.86
CA GLY A 514 -3.01 12.37 0.77
C GLY A 514 -3.89 13.18 -0.18
N ASN A 515 -5.03 12.63 -0.59
CA ASN A 515 -6.04 13.30 -1.42
C ASN A 515 -7.17 13.90 -0.57
N ALA A 516 -6.86 14.33 0.66
CA ALA A 516 -7.82 15.01 1.53
C ALA A 516 -8.27 16.37 0.98
N GLY A 517 -7.55 16.91 0.00
CA GLY A 517 -7.67 18.30 -0.42
C GLY A 517 -7.11 19.27 0.62
N ASP A 518 -7.00 20.54 0.26
CA ASP A 518 -6.41 21.54 1.14
C ASP A 518 -7.36 21.98 2.28
N LEU A 519 -6.79 22.53 3.32
CA LEU A 519 -7.49 23.32 4.33
C LEU A 519 -7.70 24.74 3.80
N THR A 520 -8.53 25.54 4.47
CA THR A 520 -8.65 26.96 4.12
C THR A 520 -7.32 27.71 4.38
N SER A 521 -7.04 28.76 3.62
CA SER A 521 -5.81 29.55 3.79
C SER A 521 -5.63 30.05 5.23
N GLU A 522 -6.71 30.51 5.86
CA GLU A 522 -6.71 30.99 7.23
C GLU A 522 -6.26 29.95 8.26
N PHE A 523 -6.62 28.66 8.06
CA PHE A 523 -6.16 27.57 8.93
C PHE A 523 -4.73 27.18 8.63
N ASN A 524 -4.35 27.10 7.35
CA ASN A 524 -2.96 26.87 6.96
C ASN A 524 -2.03 27.93 7.56
N ASP A 525 -2.41 29.21 7.47
CA ASP A 525 -1.64 30.33 8.02
C ASP A 525 -1.55 30.26 9.55
N ALA A 526 -2.66 30.03 10.24
CA ALA A 526 -2.67 29.91 11.70
C ALA A 526 -1.79 28.75 12.20
N ILE A 527 -1.84 27.60 11.53
CA ILE A 527 -1.03 26.42 11.89
C ILE A 527 0.45 26.69 11.66
N THR A 528 0.82 27.22 10.50
CA THR A 528 2.22 27.38 10.12
C THR A 528 2.91 28.51 10.87
N GLN A 529 2.22 29.65 11.08
CA GLN A 529 2.76 30.80 11.79
C GLN A 529 2.92 30.58 13.30
N ASN A 530 2.09 29.71 13.89
CA ASN A 530 2.11 29.45 15.33
C ASN A 530 2.60 28.04 15.70
N ASP A 531 3.05 27.28 14.70
CA ASP A 531 3.52 25.90 14.85
C ASP A 531 2.55 24.98 15.60
N LEU A 532 1.25 25.12 15.30
CA LEU A 532 0.19 24.36 15.96
C LEU A 532 0.26 22.87 15.61
N VAL A 533 -0.04 22.04 16.60
CA VAL A 533 -0.19 20.59 16.45
C VAL A 533 -1.68 20.25 16.36
N CYS A 534 -2.27 20.49 15.20
CA CYS A 534 -3.64 20.09 14.90
C CYS A 534 -3.70 18.66 14.40
N ALA A 535 -4.89 18.06 14.44
CA ALA A 535 -5.11 16.64 14.24
C ALA A 535 -5.99 16.32 13.02
N ALA A 536 -5.75 15.13 12.45
CA ALA A 536 -6.70 14.40 11.62
C ALA A 536 -7.09 13.08 12.28
N VAL A 537 -8.36 12.70 12.17
CA VAL A 537 -8.87 11.38 12.60
C VAL A 537 -9.50 10.71 11.38
N LEU A 538 -9.02 9.53 11.01
CA LEU A 538 -9.45 8.87 9.77
C LEU A 538 -9.56 7.34 9.95
N SER A 539 -10.45 6.72 9.20
CA SER A 539 -10.63 5.27 9.20
C SER A 539 -9.73 4.54 8.18
N GLY A 540 -8.58 5.12 7.87
CA GLY A 540 -7.58 4.54 6.99
C GLY A 540 -6.64 3.54 7.66
N ASN A 541 -5.49 3.27 7.02
CA ASN A 541 -4.47 2.34 7.49
C ASN A 541 -3.09 2.99 7.68
N ARG A 542 -2.87 4.21 7.22
CA ARG A 542 -1.61 4.95 7.34
C ARG A 542 -1.82 6.37 7.79
N ASN A 543 -1.01 6.82 8.73
CA ASN A 543 -1.09 8.13 9.36
C ASN A 543 0.28 8.80 9.53
N PHE A 544 1.22 8.52 8.64
CA PHE A 544 2.54 9.15 8.68
C PHE A 544 2.42 10.66 8.59
N GLU A 545 3.36 11.37 9.21
CA GLU A 545 3.42 12.82 9.18
C GLU A 545 3.47 13.33 7.72
N ALA A 546 2.78 14.42 7.43
CA ALA A 546 2.58 15.01 6.09
C ALA A 546 1.86 14.13 5.06
N ARG A 547 1.46 12.90 5.41
CA ARG A 547 0.74 12.03 4.47
C ARG A 547 -0.72 12.44 4.29
N ILE A 548 -1.39 12.79 5.36
CA ILE A 548 -2.83 13.15 5.32
C ILE A 548 -3.02 14.57 4.81
N HIS A 549 -2.28 15.50 5.40
CA HIS A 549 -2.19 16.90 4.98
C HIS A 549 -0.80 17.45 5.37
N PRO A 550 -0.14 18.27 4.54
CA PRO A 550 1.22 18.76 4.82
C PRO A 550 1.37 19.46 6.16
N ASN A 551 0.35 20.18 6.60
CA ASN A 551 0.37 20.99 7.81
C ASN A 551 -0.15 20.29 9.06
N LEU A 552 -0.74 19.07 8.95
CA LEU A 552 -1.24 18.32 10.11
C LEU A 552 -0.18 17.34 10.63
N LYS A 553 0.24 17.55 11.87
CA LYS A 553 1.31 16.77 12.51
C LYS A 553 0.79 15.56 13.29
N ALA A 554 -0.42 15.62 13.82
CA ALA A 554 -1.03 14.57 14.63
C ALA A 554 -2.14 13.85 13.87
N ASN A 555 -1.88 12.62 13.40
CA ASN A 555 -2.82 11.86 12.61
C ASN A 555 -3.18 10.55 13.33
N PHE A 556 -4.49 10.28 13.50
CA PHE A 556 -4.97 9.11 14.23
C PHE A 556 -5.83 8.23 13.35
N LEU A 557 -5.51 6.94 13.35
CA LEU A 557 -6.35 5.89 12.76
C LEU A 557 -7.40 5.48 13.78
N ALA A 558 -8.65 5.38 13.35
CA ALA A 558 -9.76 5.03 14.20
C ALA A 558 -10.85 4.27 13.42
N SER A 559 -11.72 3.56 14.15
CA SER A 559 -12.92 2.98 13.52
C SER A 559 -13.84 4.08 12.98
N PRO A 560 -14.64 3.79 11.94
CA PRO A 560 -15.63 4.75 11.42
C PRO A 560 -16.54 5.39 12.49
N PRO A 561 -17.10 4.64 13.46
CA PRO A 561 -17.87 5.28 14.53
C PRO A 561 -17.02 6.21 15.41
N LEU A 562 -15.76 5.89 15.69
CA LEU A 562 -14.87 6.78 16.45
C LEU A 562 -14.46 8.02 15.64
N VAL A 563 -14.34 7.92 14.31
CA VAL A 563 -14.16 9.11 13.45
C VAL A 563 -15.33 10.08 13.64
N VAL A 564 -16.56 9.59 13.62
CA VAL A 564 -17.75 10.42 13.87
C VAL A 564 -17.73 11.02 15.27
N ALA A 565 -17.37 10.23 16.29
CA ALA A 565 -17.30 10.70 17.68
C ALA A 565 -16.26 11.82 17.85
N TYR A 566 -15.06 11.68 17.29
CA TYR A 566 -14.02 12.72 17.34
C TYR A 566 -14.35 13.96 16.51
N ALA A 567 -15.10 13.83 15.42
CA ALA A 567 -15.63 14.99 14.69
C ALA A 567 -16.60 15.81 15.55
N ILE A 568 -17.46 15.14 16.32
CA ILE A 568 -18.38 15.79 17.27
C ILE A 568 -17.60 16.44 18.42
N ALA A 569 -16.66 15.71 19.02
CA ALA A 569 -15.83 16.20 20.13
C ALA A 569 -14.95 17.39 19.70
N GLY A 570 -14.47 17.38 18.45
CA GLY A 570 -13.70 18.45 17.83
C GLY A 570 -12.22 18.52 18.25
N THR A 571 -11.76 17.64 19.14
CA THR A 571 -10.38 17.63 19.65
C THR A 571 -9.98 16.24 20.14
N VAL A 572 -8.69 15.91 20.05
CA VAL A 572 -8.10 14.71 20.69
C VAL A 572 -7.68 14.96 22.14
N SER A 573 -7.74 16.21 22.60
CA SER A 573 -7.47 16.59 23.99
C SER A 573 -8.67 16.38 24.92
N LYS A 574 -9.61 15.53 24.55
CA LYS A 574 -10.78 15.13 25.34
C LYS A 574 -10.78 13.62 25.56
N ASP A 575 -11.01 13.19 26.79
CA ASP A 575 -11.22 11.76 27.09
C ASP A 575 -12.67 11.37 26.80
N LEU A 576 -12.89 10.65 25.71
CA LEU A 576 -14.23 10.25 25.27
C LEU A 576 -14.87 9.17 26.17
N MET A 577 -14.12 8.56 27.06
CA MET A 577 -14.66 7.59 28.03
C MET A 577 -15.31 8.26 29.25
N THR A 578 -14.86 9.45 29.63
CA THR A 578 -15.26 10.11 30.86
C THR A 578 -15.82 11.51 30.68
N GLU A 579 -15.53 12.16 29.55
CA GLU A 579 -16.00 13.52 29.27
C GLU A 579 -17.11 13.50 28.19
N PRO A 580 -18.07 14.45 28.26
CA PRO A 580 -19.13 14.52 27.25
C PRO A 580 -18.56 14.89 25.88
N LEU A 581 -19.06 14.25 24.81
CA LEU A 581 -18.76 14.63 23.44
C LEU A 581 -19.16 16.07 23.14
N GLY A 582 -20.29 16.48 23.67
CA GLY A 582 -20.88 17.81 23.53
C GLY A 582 -22.18 17.95 24.33
N HIS A 583 -22.88 19.03 24.08
CA HIS A 583 -24.16 19.30 24.74
C HIS A 583 -25.28 19.19 23.69
N GLY A 584 -26.25 18.34 24.00
CA GLY A 584 -27.42 18.10 23.16
C GLY A 584 -28.58 19.06 23.46
N LYS A 585 -29.78 18.60 23.14
CA LYS A 585 -31.03 19.35 23.37
C LYS A 585 -31.15 19.78 24.84
N GLY A 586 -31.47 21.03 25.07
CA GLY A 586 -31.63 21.59 26.41
C GLY A 586 -30.33 21.75 27.19
N GLY A 587 -29.17 21.72 26.52
CA GLY A 587 -27.85 21.82 27.17
C GLY A 587 -27.39 20.56 27.90
N LYS A 588 -28.06 19.42 27.71
CA LYS A 588 -27.73 18.15 28.38
C LYS A 588 -26.37 17.62 27.87
N PRO A 589 -25.42 17.28 28.76
CA PRO A 589 -24.18 16.63 28.34
C PRO A 589 -24.48 15.24 27.76
N ILE A 590 -23.89 14.91 26.63
CA ILE A 590 -24.03 13.63 25.94
C ILE A 590 -22.68 12.95 25.90
N PHE A 591 -22.62 11.76 26.47
CA PHE A 591 -21.41 10.93 26.53
C PHE A 591 -21.38 9.92 25.37
N LEU A 592 -20.21 9.40 25.07
CA LEU A 592 -20.05 8.38 24.02
C LEU A 592 -20.94 7.16 24.26
N GLY A 593 -21.04 6.70 25.53
CA GLY A 593 -21.85 5.56 25.88
C GLY A 593 -23.36 5.77 25.65
N ASP A 594 -23.86 7.03 25.66
CA ASP A 594 -25.26 7.34 25.38
C ASP A 594 -25.67 7.10 23.92
N ILE A 595 -24.70 7.18 23.02
CA ILE A 595 -24.92 7.09 21.57
C ILE A 595 -24.22 5.91 20.89
N TRP A 596 -23.41 5.13 21.61
CA TRP A 596 -22.75 3.97 21.04
C TRP A 596 -23.76 2.88 20.67
N PRO A 597 -23.77 2.35 19.44
CA PRO A 597 -24.73 1.33 19.05
C PRO A 597 -24.39 -0.03 19.65
N SER A 598 -25.43 -0.78 20.00
CA SER A 598 -25.27 -2.17 20.43
C SER A 598 -24.99 -3.10 19.24
N SER A 599 -24.36 -4.24 19.52
CA SER A 599 -24.12 -5.28 18.50
C SER A 599 -25.43 -5.77 17.86
N ASP A 600 -26.52 -5.85 18.63
CA ASP A 600 -27.83 -6.29 18.12
C ASP A 600 -28.43 -5.25 17.14
N GLU A 601 -28.26 -3.95 17.41
CA GLU A 601 -28.71 -2.90 16.49
C GLU A 601 -27.99 -3.02 15.15
N VAL A 602 -26.67 -3.21 15.18
CA VAL A 602 -25.85 -3.41 13.98
C VAL A 602 -26.27 -4.68 13.23
N HIS A 603 -26.42 -5.79 13.96
CA HIS A 603 -26.78 -7.09 13.39
C HIS A 603 -28.11 -7.06 12.64
N LYS A 604 -29.12 -6.39 13.18
CA LYS A 604 -30.43 -6.24 12.53
C LYS A 604 -30.35 -5.55 11.16
N LEU A 605 -29.36 -4.71 10.94
CA LEU A 605 -29.17 -3.97 9.68
C LEU A 605 -28.27 -4.69 8.66
N MET A 606 -27.55 -5.73 9.09
CA MET A 606 -26.65 -6.51 8.19
C MET A 606 -27.36 -7.11 6.97
N LYS A 607 -28.66 -7.36 7.06
CA LYS A 607 -29.48 -7.82 5.93
C LYS A 607 -29.47 -6.88 4.72
N TYR A 608 -29.24 -5.59 4.93
CA TYR A 608 -29.14 -4.61 3.84
C TYR A 608 -27.76 -4.61 3.16
N ALA A 609 -26.73 -5.06 3.88
CA ALA A 609 -25.35 -5.04 3.43
C ALA A 609 -24.88 -6.30 2.71
N MET A 610 -25.59 -7.44 2.92
CA MET A 610 -25.24 -8.74 2.32
C MET A 610 -26.35 -9.16 1.34
N ASP A 611 -26.62 -8.32 0.33
CA ASP A 611 -27.63 -8.55 -0.72
C ASP A 611 -26.94 -8.84 -2.06
N GLY A 612 -26.81 -10.12 -2.40
CA GLY A 612 -26.16 -10.56 -3.63
C GLY A 612 -26.74 -10.00 -4.92
N LYS A 613 -28.03 -9.63 -4.94
CA LYS A 613 -28.66 -8.97 -6.10
C LYS A 613 -28.17 -7.53 -6.26
N ALA A 614 -27.98 -6.83 -5.13
CA ALA A 614 -27.45 -5.48 -5.14
C ALA A 614 -25.99 -5.45 -5.63
N PHE A 615 -25.16 -6.38 -5.16
CA PHE A 615 -23.79 -6.54 -5.64
C PHE A 615 -23.75 -6.81 -7.15
N LYS A 616 -24.48 -7.79 -7.62
CA LYS A 616 -24.53 -8.12 -9.04
C LYS A 616 -24.97 -6.93 -9.89
N LYS A 617 -26.07 -6.27 -9.52
CA LYS A 617 -26.59 -5.10 -10.22
C LYS A 617 -25.58 -3.95 -10.28
N ASN A 618 -24.82 -3.73 -9.20
CA ASN A 618 -23.81 -2.69 -9.15
C ASN A 618 -22.62 -3.00 -10.07
N TYR A 619 -22.09 -4.21 -10.04
CA TYR A 619 -20.90 -4.57 -10.79
C TYR A 619 -21.16 -4.91 -12.27
N ASP A 620 -22.37 -5.35 -12.64
CA ASP A 620 -22.78 -5.45 -14.04
C ASP A 620 -22.66 -4.09 -14.78
N LYS A 621 -22.73 -2.97 -14.04
CA LYS A 621 -22.57 -1.64 -14.57
C LYS A 621 -21.13 -1.29 -14.97
N VAL A 622 -20.12 -2.00 -14.50
CA VAL A 622 -18.73 -1.76 -14.92
C VAL A 622 -18.60 -1.83 -16.44
N ALA A 623 -19.26 -2.80 -17.07
CA ALA A 623 -19.25 -2.97 -18.52
C ALA A 623 -20.39 -2.20 -19.21
N SER A 624 -21.60 -2.18 -18.64
CA SER A 624 -22.81 -1.68 -19.30
C SER A 624 -23.06 -0.19 -19.09
N GLU A 625 -22.68 0.37 -17.94
CA GLU A 625 -22.89 1.77 -17.55
C GLU A 625 -21.64 2.35 -16.84
N PRO A 626 -20.48 2.44 -17.53
CA PRO A 626 -19.22 2.86 -16.88
C PRO A 626 -19.23 4.33 -16.42
N GLY A 627 -20.26 5.09 -16.78
CA GLY A 627 -20.48 6.46 -16.40
C GLY A 627 -20.26 7.45 -17.55
N LYS A 628 -21.14 8.44 -17.61
CA LYS A 628 -21.17 9.44 -18.71
C LYS A 628 -19.85 10.20 -18.88
N LEU A 629 -19.13 10.47 -17.81
CA LEU A 629 -17.82 11.15 -17.88
C LEU A 629 -16.78 10.25 -18.52
N TRP A 630 -16.75 8.96 -18.14
CA TRP A 630 -15.85 7.97 -18.74
C TRP A 630 -16.16 7.74 -20.23
N GLU A 631 -17.43 7.65 -20.59
CA GLU A 631 -17.85 7.46 -21.99
C GLU A 631 -17.38 8.61 -22.89
N LYS A 632 -17.35 9.84 -22.39
CA LYS A 632 -16.89 11.03 -23.12
C LYS A 632 -15.38 11.07 -23.37
N ILE A 633 -14.57 10.29 -22.62
CA ILE A 633 -13.14 10.22 -22.84
C ILE A 633 -12.87 9.62 -24.22
N LYS A 634 -12.13 10.33 -25.06
CA LYS A 634 -11.74 9.86 -26.39
C LYS A 634 -10.69 8.75 -26.26
N GLY A 635 -10.98 7.58 -26.81
CA GLY A 635 -9.99 6.50 -26.91
C GLY A 635 -9.02 6.73 -28.08
N VAL A 636 -7.75 6.44 -27.86
CA VAL A 636 -6.74 6.35 -28.90
C VAL A 636 -6.69 4.90 -29.40
N LYS A 637 -6.60 4.67 -30.71
CA LYS A 637 -6.55 3.34 -31.32
C LYS A 637 -5.15 2.99 -31.79
N GLY A 638 -4.85 1.71 -31.89
CA GLY A 638 -3.58 1.20 -32.40
C GLY A 638 -2.85 0.29 -31.42
N GLN A 639 -1.95 -0.52 -31.97
CA GLN A 639 -1.16 -1.48 -31.17
C GLN A 639 0.04 -0.84 -30.47
N VAL A 640 0.49 0.30 -30.96
CA VAL A 640 1.60 1.10 -30.42
C VAL A 640 1.05 2.46 -30.01
N TYR A 641 1.51 2.98 -28.90
CA TYR A 641 1.09 4.30 -28.42
C TYR A 641 1.92 5.40 -29.07
N ASP A 642 1.28 6.49 -29.52
CA ASP A 642 1.93 7.56 -30.30
C ASP A 642 2.73 8.57 -29.47
N TRP A 643 2.65 8.50 -28.14
CA TRP A 643 3.34 9.38 -27.18
C TRP A 643 3.10 10.88 -27.45
N PRO A 644 1.87 11.38 -27.35
CA PRO A 644 1.58 12.80 -27.55
C PRO A 644 2.30 13.64 -26.48
N THR A 645 2.55 14.91 -26.79
CA THR A 645 3.09 15.84 -25.78
C THR A 645 2.12 15.94 -24.62
N SER A 646 2.58 15.60 -23.41
CA SER A 646 1.76 15.52 -22.21
C SER A 646 2.62 15.75 -20.98
N THR A 647 2.04 16.40 -19.97
CA THR A 647 2.65 16.52 -18.64
C THR A 647 2.24 15.38 -17.68
N TYR A 648 1.42 14.42 -18.16
CA TYR A 648 0.96 13.24 -17.40
C TYR A 648 1.56 11.94 -17.88
N ILE A 649 1.77 11.79 -19.21
CA ILE A 649 2.24 10.55 -19.83
C ILE A 649 3.44 10.87 -20.71
N ALA A 650 4.59 10.27 -20.42
CA ALA A 650 5.78 10.38 -21.23
C ALA A 650 6.42 9.01 -21.45
N LYS A 651 7.05 8.82 -22.61
CA LYS A 651 7.77 7.58 -22.89
C LYS A 651 8.91 7.40 -21.88
N PRO A 652 8.93 6.34 -21.09
CA PRO A 652 9.97 6.13 -20.09
C PRO A 652 11.34 5.88 -20.75
N PRO A 653 12.45 6.42 -20.22
CA PRO A 653 13.78 6.35 -20.83
C PRO A 653 14.49 5.01 -20.63
N PHE A 654 13.92 4.09 -19.83
CA PHE A 654 14.57 2.83 -19.43
C PHE A 654 14.93 1.91 -20.60
N PHE A 655 14.26 2.07 -21.76
CA PHE A 655 14.44 1.23 -22.95
C PHE A 655 15.17 1.94 -24.11
N ASP A 656 15.65 3.18 -23.96
CA ASP A 656 16.21 3.97 -25.07
C ASP A 656 17.46 3.32 -25.66
N ASN A 657 18.29 2.72 -24.82
CA ASN A 657 19.53 2.02 -25.21
C ASN A 657 19.39 0.50 -25.24
N PHE A 658 18.15 -0.02 -25.34
CA PHE A 658 17.91 -1.45 -25.36
C PHE A 658 18.54 -2.09 -26.59
N THR A 659 19.31 -3.17 -26.39
CA THR A 659 19.94 -3.97 -27.43
C THR A 659 19.61 -5.45 -27.26
N MET A 660 19.75 -6.23 -28.32
CA MET A 660 19.55 -7.68 -28.29
C MET A 660 20.75 -8.43 -27.65
N VAL A 661 21.83 -7.74 -27.39
CA VAL A 661 23.03 -8.30 -26.75
C VAL A 661 23.12 -7.73 -25.33
N PRO A 662 23.23 -8.58 -24.31
CA PRO A 662 23.40 -8.11 -22.94
C PRO A 662 24.66 -7.24 -22.79
N ALA A 663 24.56 -6.17 -21.99
CA ALA A 663 25.72 -5.37 -21.59
C ALA A 663 26.69 -6.21 -20.73
N ALA A 664 27.98 -5.90 -20.79
CA ALA A 664 28.97 -6.52 -19.90
C ALA A 664 28.67 -6.14 -18.43
N ALA A 665 28.85 -7.11 -17.53
CA ALA A 665 28.66 -6.87 -16.09
C ALA A 665 29.67 -5.83 -15.57
N ALA A 666 29.22 -4.88 -14.75
CA ALA A 666 30.08 -3.92 -14.09
C ALA A 666 30.81 -4.59 -12.90
N ALA A 667 32.09 -4.33 -12.74
CA ALA A 667 32.93 -4.95 -11.69
C ALA A 667 32.82 -4.25 -10.31
N GLY A 668 31.91 -3.30 -10.13
CA GLY A 668 31.74 -2.52 -8.91
C GLY A 668 31.45 -1.04 -9.21
N ILE A 669 31.53 -0.20 -8.18
CA ILE A 669 31.32 1.25 -8.27
C ILE A 669 32.59 1.92 -7.77
N THR A 670 33.12 2.91 -8.49
CA THR A 670 34.33 3.63 -8.13
C THR A 670 34.12 5.14 -8.14
N GLY A 671 34.71 5.84 -7.17
CA GLY A 671 34.69 7.28 -7.06
C GLY A 671 33.32 7.89 -6.80
N ALA A 672 32.39 7.15 -6.20
CA ALA A 672 31.06 7.65 -5.92
C ALA A 672 31.06 8.76 -4.86
N ARG A 673 30.07 9.67 -4.96
CA ARG A 673 29.79 10.69 -3.97
C ARG A 673 28.49 10.38 -3.21
N ALA A 674 28.41 10.82 -1.95
CA ALA A 674 27.15 10.74 -1.21
C ALA A 674 26.13 11.73 -1.78
N MET A 675 24.95 11.22 -2.15
CA MET A 675 23.81 12.06 -2.52
C MET A 675 23.03 12.51 -1.27
N ALA A 676 22.92 11.63 -0.28
CA ALA A 676 22.22 11.92 0.96
C ALA A 676 22.65 10.97 2.08
N LEU A 677 22.55 11.48 3.32
CA LEU A 677 22.64 10.73 4.56
C LEU A 677 21.27 10.81 5.27
N PHE A 678 20.58 9.69 5.37
CA PHE A 678 19.26 9.63 5.97
C PHE A 678 19.26 8.85 7.28
N GLY A 679 18.31 9.19 8.17
CA GLY A 679 18.06 8.45 9.40
C GLY A 679 17.25 7.17 9.19
N ASP A 680 16.64 6.67 10.28
CA ASP A 680 15.78 5.51 10.31
C ASP A 680 14.39 5.80 9.71
N SER A 681 13.71 4.75 9.27
CA SER A 681 12.31 4.75 8.80
C SER A 681 12.03 5.74 7.66
N ILE A 682 12.97 5.87 6.73
CA ILE A 682 12.73 6.61 5.49
C ILE A 682 11.67 5.87 4.68
N THR A 683 10.51 6.51 4.53
CA THR A 683 9.36 5.91 3.83
C THR A 683 9.46 6.11 2.31
N THR A 684 8.70 5.31 1.57
CA THR A 684 8.52 5.56 0.13
C THR A 684 7.83 6.91 -0.16
N ASP A 685 7.12 7.49 0.81
CA ASP A 685 6.59 8.86 0.72
C ASP A 685 7.70 9.92 0.80
N HIS A 686 8.75 9.68 1.57
CA HIS A 686 9.94 10.53 1.58
C HIS A 686 10.72 10.47 0.27
N ILE A 687 10.84 9.26 -0.31
CA ILE A 687 11.62 9.05 -1.52
C ILE A 687 10.84 9.50 -2.77
N SER A 688 9.58 9.09 -2.90
CA SER A 688 8.72 9.40 -4.05
C SER A 688 7.34 9.82 -3.56
N PRO A 689 7.09 11.10 -3.32
CA PRO A 689 5.81 11.59 -2.80
C PRO A 689 4.66 11.29 -3.75
N ALA A 690 3.44 11.18 -3.19
CA ALA A 690 2.20 11.02 -3.96
C ALA A 690 1.32 12.26 -3.92
N GLY A 691 1.48 13.10 -2.90
CA GLY A 691 0.66 14.27 -2.62
C GLY A 691 0.93 15.48 -3.50
N SER A 692 0.57 16.66 -2.99
CA SER A 692 0.65 17.93 -3.69
C SER A 692 2.08 18.31 -4.12
N ILE A 693 2.17 18.98 -5.26
CA ILE A 693 3.43 19.51 -5.81
C ILE A 693 3.59 20.97 -5.39
N ALA A 694 4.69 21.28 -4.70
CA ALA A 694 5.00 22.65 -4.29
C ALA A 694 5.62 23.46 -5.45
N GLU A 695 5.22 24.74 -5.57
CA GLU A 695 5.67 25.60 -6.67
C GLU A 695 7.17 25.88 -6.69
N ALA A 696 7.77 25.99 -5.50
CA ALA A 696 9.20 26.33 -5.35
C ALA A 696 10.14 25.14 -5.59
N THR A 697 9.63 23.99 -5.97
CA THR A 697 10.44 22.78 -6.25
C THR A 697 10.83 22.70 -7.73
N PRO A 698 11.84 21.91 -8.09
CA PRO A 698 12.18 21.64 -9.50
C PRO A 698 10.99 21.13 -10.33
N THR A 699 10.11 20.33 -9.72
CA THR A 699 8.87 19.87 -10.36
C THR A 699 7.90 21.00 -10.64
N GLY A 700 7.69 21.89 -9.66
CA GLY A 700 6.79 23.04 -9.81
C GLY A 700 7.27 23.99 -10.90
N ALA A 701 8.57 24.27 -10.94
CA ALA A 701 9.20 25.07 -11.99
C ALA A 701 8.99 24.43 -13.38
N TRP A 702 9.26 23.13 -13.52
CA TRP A 702 9.09 22.41 -14.78
C TRP A 702 7.63 22.43 -15.29
N LEU A 703 6.66 22.23 -14.37
CA LEU A 703 5.23 22.31 -14.74
C LEU A 703 4.84 23.70 -15.25
N LYS A 704 5.32 24.76 -14.62
CA LYS A 704 5.09 26.15 -15.06
C LYS A 704 5.68 26.41 -16.44
N GLU A 705 6.91 25.97 -16.68
CA GLU A 705 7.59 26.07 -17.98
C GLU A 705 6.80 25.33 -19.08
N HIS A 706 6.04 24.29 -18.73
CA HIS A 706 5.14 23.57 -19.64
C HIS A 706 3.71 24.11 -19.65
N GLY A 707 3.49 25.31 -19.12
CA GLY A 707 2.21 26.03 -19.19
C GLY A 707 1.14 25.52 -18.23
N VAL A 708 1.49 24.72 -17.23
CA VAL A 708 0.55 24.21 -16.22
C VAL A 708 0.40 25.24 -15.10
N ALA A 709 -0.81 25.76 -14.88
CA ALA A 709 -1.10 26.66 -13.77
C ALA A 709 -1.06 25.91 -12.42
N LYS A 710 -0.74 26.61 -11.34
CA LYS A 710 -0.65 26.01 -9.99
C LYS A 710 -1.88 25.21 -9.58
N ILE A 711 -3.07 25.74 -9.91
CA ILE A 711 -4.35 25.07 -9.59
C ILE A 711 -4.52 23.72 -10.31
N ASP A 712 -3.81 23.53 -11.43
CA ASP A 712 -3.84 22.33 -12.26
C ASP A 712 -2.63 21.41 -12.05
N PHE A 713 -1.78 21.71 -11.06
CA PHE A 713 -0.61 20.86 -10.76
C PHE A 713 -1.01 19.44 -10.42
N ASN A 714 -2.19 19.26 -9.82
CA ASN A 714 -2.66 17.97 -9.34
C ASN A 714 -1.66 17.40 -8.31
N SER A 715 -1.33 16.13 -8.38
CA SER A 715 -0.44 15.47 -7.43
C SER A 715 0.69 14.69 -8.14
N TYR A 716 1.75 14.40 -7.41
CA TYR A 716 2.80 13.49 -7.89
C TYR A 716 2.20 12.11 -8.27
N GLY A 717 1.25 11.60 -7.48
CA GLY A 717 0.60 10.32 -7.76
C GLY A 717 -0.07 10.29 -9.13
N SER A 718 -0.80 11.35 -9.48
CA SER A 718 -1.47 11.46 -10.77
C SER A 718 -0.51 11.60 -11.96
N ARG A 719 0.72 12.06 -11.74
CA ARG A 719 1.72 12.30 -12.80
C ARG A 719 2.80 11.21 -12.91
N ARG A 720 2.63 10.09 -12.22
CA ARG A 720 3.60 8.97 -12.24
C ARG A 720 3.85 8.37 -13.63
N GLY A 721 2.97 8.59 -14.60
CA GLY A 721 3.18 8.23 -15.99
C GLY A 721 4.19 9.13 -16.73
N ASN A 722 4.70 10.18 -16.09
CA ASN A 722 5.68 11.10 -16.67
C ASN A 722 6.97 11.11 -15.85
N HIS A 723 8.04 10.59 -16.44
CA HIS A 723 9.34 10.47 -15.77
C HIS A 723 10.00 11.83 -15.48
N ASP A 724 9.73 12.87 -16.29
CA ASP A 724 10.27 14.21 -16.06
C ASP A 724 9.74 14.83 -14.76
N VAL A 725 8.47 14.62 -14.47
CA VAL A 725 7.84 15.03 -13.20
C VAL A 725 8.41 14.20 -12.05
N MET A 726 8.47 12.89 -12.23
CA MET A 726 8.81 11.99 -11.12
C MET A 726 10.27 12.05 -10.71
N VAL A 727 11.22 12.21 -11.64
CA VAL A 727 12.64 12.35 -11.29
C VAL A 727 12.89 13.64 -10.50
N ARG A 728 12.21 14.73 -10.86
CA ARG A 728 12.28 16.02 -10.14
C ARG A 728 11.62 15.94 -8.77
N GLY A 729 10.60 15.07 -8.63
CA GLY A 729 9.91 14.80 -7.37
C GLY A 729 10.60 13.80 -6.45
N THR A 730 11.62 13.10 -6.92
CA THR A 730 12.35 12.13 -6.10
C THR A 730 13.11 12.84 -5.00
N PHE A 731 12.85 12.43 -3.75
CA PHE A 731 13.29 13.09 -2.50
C PHE A 731 12.78 14.54 -2.31
N ALA A 732 11.73 14.96 -3.01
CA ALA A 732 11.14 16.30 -2.85
C ALA A 732 10.09 16.38 -1.73
N ASN A 733 10.01 15.38 -0.85
CA ASN A 733 9.11 15.41 0.30
C ASN A 733 9.48 16.55 1.25
N VAL A 734 8.47 17.30 1.72
CA VAL A 734 8.67 18.50 2.57
C VAL A 734 9.19 18.20 3.98
N ARG A 735 9.18 16.94 4.41
CA ARG A 735 9.61 16.50 5.75
C ARG A 735 10.89 15.65 5.74
N VAL A 736 11.41 15.30 4.58
CA VAL A 736 12.66 14.55 4.52
C VAL A 736 13.82 15.41 5.04
N LYS A 737 14.72 14.81 5.81
CA LYS A 737 15.88 15.45 6.40
C LYS A 737 17.15 14.81 5.87
N ASN A 738 17.92 15.53 5.09
CA ASN A 738 19.24 15.09 4.67
C ASN A 738 20.28 15.53 5.72
N LEU A 739 20.85 14.57 6.41
CA LEU A 739 21.78 14.82 7.51
C LEU A 739 23.18 15.27 7.06
N MET A 740 23.42 15.36 5.75
CA MET A 740 24.56 16.09 5.20
C MET A 740 24.44 17.60 5.45
N ILE A 741 23.22 18.12 5.56
CA ILE A 741 23.00 19.54 5.88
C ILE A 741 23.27 19.75 7.37
N PRO A 742 24.16 20.67 7.75
CA PRO A 742 24.46 20.93 9.15
C PRO A 742 23.21 21.33 9.95
N ALA A 743 23.18 20.98 11.23
CA ALA A 743 22.13 21.45 12.11
C ALA A 743 22.24 22.98 12.34
N GLY A 744 21.12 23.63 12.53
CA GLY A 744 21.05 24.99 12.99
C GLY A 744 21.66 25.17 14.41
N ALA A 745 21.91 26.40 14.82
CA ALA A 745 22.46 26.69 16.14
C ALA A 745 21.57 26.22 17.31
N ASP A 746 20.28 26.07 17.06
CA ASP A 746 19.26 25.52 17.98
C ASP A 746 19.14 24.00 17.92
N GLY A 747 19.96 23.32 17.10
CA GLY A 747 19.92 21.89 16.87
C GLY A 747 18.84 21.44 15.87
N SER A 748 18.05 22.34 15.30
CA SER A 748 17.06 22.03 14.27
C SER A 748 17.73 21.52 12.99
N ARG A 749 17.02 20.64 12.26
CA ARG A 749 17.46 20.12 10.96
C ARG A 749 16.57 20.68 9.85
N GLU A 750 17.20 21.15 8.79
CA GLU A 750 16.48 21.59 7.60
C GLU A 750 15.66 20.44 7.01
N GLU A 751 14.40 20.72 6.69
CA GLU A 751 13.48 19.81 6.05
C GLU A 751 13.35 20.11 4.56
N GLY A 752 13.08 19.09 3.75
CA GLY A 752 12.93 19.21 2.30
C GLY A 752 14.04 18.50 1.51
N GLY A 753 13.86 18.44 0.21
CA GLY A 753 14.71 17.69 -0.73
C GLY A 753 16.01 18.38 -1.11
N VAL A 754 16.82 18.77 -0.15
CA VAL A 754 18.09 19.47 -0.38
C VAL A 754 19.30 18.62 -0.01
N THR A 755 20.45 18.93 -0.63
CA THR A 755 21.72 18.26 -0.37
C THR A 755 22.90 19.24 -0.51
N LEU A 756 24.10 18.76 -0.18
CA LEU A 756 25.36 19.43 -0.47
C LEU A 756 26.04 18.77 -1.67
N PHE A 757 26.06 19.44 -2.81
CA PHE A 757 26.86 19.01 -3.95
C PHE A 757 28.34 19.12 -3.60
N GLN A 758 29.08 18.03 -3.71
CA GLN A 758 30.52 17.97 -3.42
C GLN A 758 31.29 18.18 -4.71
N PRO A 759 32.19 19.19 -4.76
CA PRO A 759 33.01 19.40 -5.92
C PRO A 759 33.93 18.22 -6.20
N SER A 760 34.35 18.06 -7.45
CA SER A 760 35.36 17.04 -7.81
C SER A 760 36.67 17.34 -7.05
N PRO A 761 37.56 16.33 -6.82
CA PRO A 761 38.82 16.55 -6.14
C PRO A 761 39.66 17.66 -6.77
N ALA A 762 39.66 17.77 -8.11
CA ALA A 762 40.35 18.83 -8.83
C ALA A 762 39.72 20.20 -8.59
N ALA A 763 38.43 20.33 -8.60
CA ALA A 763 37.70 21.56 -8.31
C ALA A 763 37.88 21.99 -6.85
N ALA A 764 37.85 21.05 -5.90
CA ALA A 764 38.11 21.31 -4.47
C ALA A 764 39.53 21.82 -4.24
N ALA A 765 40.53 21.22 -4.92
CA ALA A 765 41.92 21.70 -4.89
C ALA A 765 42.07 23.12 -5.49
N ALA A 766 41.19 23.49 -6.43
CA ALA A 766 41.12 24.82 -7.02
C ALA A 766 40.31 25.84 -6.17
N GLY A 767 39.83 25.42 -4.97
CA GLY A 767 39.13 26.30 -4.03
C GLY A 767 37.59 26.22 -4.13
N SER A 768 37.01 25.34 -4.91
CA SER A 768 35.56 25.13 -4.90
C SER A 768 35.10 24.52 -3.58
N VAL A 769 33.97 25.02 -3.08
CA VAL A 769 33.36 24.56 -1.81
C VAL A 769 32.07 23.81 -2.07
N PRO A 770 31.59 22.96 -1.13
CA PRO A 770 30.28 22.34 -1.24
C PRO A 770 29.15 23.35 -1.43
N GLU A 771 28.20 23.04 -2.32
CA GLU A 771 27.09 23.94 -2.67
C GLU A 771 25.76 23.28 -2.26
N LYS A 772 24.93 24.02 -1.49
CA LYS A 772 23.59 23.58 -1.12
C LYS A 772 22.64 23.81 -2.28
N MET A 773 21.91 22.76 -2.67
CA MET A 773 20.91 22.80 -3.74
C MET A 773 19.87 21.69 -3.58
N PHE A 774 18.84 21.68 -4.42
CA PHE A 774 17.93 20.54 -4.49
C PHE A 774 18.66 19.26 -4.91
N ILE A 775 18.22 18.11 -4.37
CA ILE A 775 18.79 16.79 -4.72
C ILE A 775 18.74 16.56 -6.23
N TYR A 776 17.65 16.96 -6.90
CA TYR A 776 17.55 16.87 -8.36
C TYR A 776 18.66 17.64 -9.07
N ASP A 777 18.91 18.88 -8.67
CA ASP A 777 19.91 19.74 -9.31
C ASP A 777 21.33 19.20 -9.11
N ALA A 778 21.63 18.72 -7.89
CA ALA A 778 22.89 18.06 -7.58
C ALA A 778 23.09 16.79 -8.42
N ALA A 779 22.03 15.98 -8.53
CA ALA A 779 22.04 14.76 -9.35
C ALA A 779 22.35 15.06 -10.82
N MET A 780 21.73 16.10 -11.39
CA MET A 780 22.01 16.51 -12.77
C MET A 780 23.46 16.97 -12.98
N LYS A 781 24.05 17.66 -12.00
CA LYS A 781 25.46 18.01 -12.02
C LYS A 781 26.37 16.77 -11.97
N TYR A 782 26.13 15.83 -11.04
CA TYR A 782 26.91 14.59 -10.96
C TYR A 782 26.79 13.73 -12.22
N LEU A 783 25.59 13.62 -12.81
CA LEU A 783 25.40 12.92 -14.07
C LEU A 783 26.16 13.55 -15.23
N ALA A 784 26.17 14.90 -15.31
CA ALA A 784 26.93 15.62 -16.34
C ALA A 784 28.45 15.43 -16.18
N GLU A 785 28.94 15.26 -14.95
CA GLU A 785 30.35 14.98 -14.66
C GLU A 785 30.69 13.47 -14.79
N GLY A 786 29.70 12.60 -15.01
CA GLY A 786 29.89 11.15 -15.02
C GLY A 786 30.21 10.56 -13.64
N THR A 787 29.92 11.28 -12.56
CA THR A 787 30.20 10.86 -11.18
C THR A 787 29.06 10.01 -10.63
N PRO A 788 29.28 8.73 -10.27
CA PRO A 788 28.25 7.92 -9.62
C PRO A 788 27.94 8.43 -8.21
N THR A 789 26.72 8.16 -7.74
CA THR A 789 26.32 8.54 -6.39
C THR A 789 25.79 7.37 -5.59
N VAL A 790 25.87 7.51 -4.27
CA VAL A 790 25.35 6.55 -3.27
C VAL A 790 24.51 7.27 -2.23
N ILE A 791 23.55 6.55 -1.64
CA ILE A 791 22.72 7.02 -0.54
C ILE A 791 23.00 6.15 0.69
N PHE A 792 23.08 6.77 1.85
CA PHE A 792 23.17 6.07 3.14
C PHE A 792 21.86 6.24 3.92
N GLY A 793 21.35 5.15 4.47
CA GLY A 793 20.11 5.12 5.26
C GLY A 793 20.27 4.37 6.58
N GLY A 794 19.28 4.51 7.45
CA GLY A 794 19.18 3.79 8.72
C GLY A 794 18.37 2.50 8.62
N GLU A 795 17.59 2.20 9.67
CA GLU A 795 16.68 1.06 9.74
C GLU A 795 15.43 1.28 8.87
N GLU A 796 14.87 0.17 8.37
CA GLU A 796 13.60 0.13 7.65
C GLU A 796 13.53 1.07 6.43
N TYR A 797 14.62 1.20 5.67
CA TYR A 797 14.68 2.06 4.49
C TYR A 797 13.65 1.61 3.43
N GLY A 798 12.81 2.54 2.98
CA GLY A 798 11.79 2.30 1.97
C GLY A 798 10.47 1.73 2.52
N THR A 799 10.22 1.81 3.83
CA THR A 799 8.93 1.42 4.42
C THR A 799 7.77 2.24 3.86
N GLY A 800 6.56 1.70 3.87
CA GLY A 800 5.37 2.39 3.40
C GLY A 800 4.73 1.77 2.16
N SER A 801 4.24 2.61 1.23
CA SER A 801 3.54 2.16 0.02
C SER A 801 4.47 1.47 -0.97
N SER A 802 3.94 0.48 -1.70
CA SER A 802 4.68 -0.14 -2.82
C SER A 802 4.78 0.85 -3.99
N ARG A 803 5.96 1.43 -4.18
CA ARG A 803 6.22 2.44 -5.21
C ARG A 803 7.49 2.10 -5.98
N ASP A 804 7.34 1.66 -7.21
CA ASP A 804 8.45 1.46 -8.14
C ASP A 804 9.20 2.77 -8.43
N TRP A 805 8.50 3.91 -8.46
CA TRP A 805 9.12 5.22 -8.64
C TRP A 805 10.10 5.60 -7.53
N ALA A 806 9.99 5.03 -6.34
CA ALA A 806 11.01 5.20 -5.31
C ALA A 806 12.37 4.61 -5.76
N ALA A 807 12.37 3.58 -6.58
CA ALA A 807 13.58 2.99 -7.18
C ALA A 807 13.89 3.58 -8.58
N LYS A 808 12.88 3.77 -9.43
CA LYS A 808 13.01 4.39 -10.76
C LYS A 808 13.61 5.80 -10.67
N GLY A 809 13.05 6.64 -9.79
CA GLY A 809 13.57 7.98 -9.56
C GLY A 809 14.99 7.98 -8.98
N THR A 810 15.27 7.10 -8.04
CA THR A 810 16.63 6.92 -7.48
C THR A 810 17.63 6.55 -8.59
N GLN A 811 17.28 5.61 -9.47
CA GLN A 811 18.11 5.24 -10.60
C GLN A 811 18.33 6.40 -11.58
N LEU A 812 17.28 7.15 -11.93
CA LEU A 812 17.34 8.29 -12.84
C LEU A 812 18.15 9.47 -12.27
N LEU A 813 18.26 9.60 -10.96
CA LEU A 813 19.16 10.55 -10.29
C LEU A 813 20.63 10.09 -10.30
N GLY A 814 20.97 8.98 -10.95
CA GLY A 814 22.35 8.47 -11.04
C GLY A 814 22.85 7.73 -9.81
N VAL A 815 21.96 7.43 -8.84
CA VAL A 815 22.32 6.64 -7.66
C VAL A 815 22.55 5.20 -8.05
N LYS A 816 23.71 4.66 -7.70
CA LYS A 816 24.13 3.28 -8.04
C LYS A 816 23.89 2.29 -6.91
N ALA A 817 23.93 2.77 -5.67
CA ALA A 817 23.72 1.93 -4.51
C ALA A 817 23.01 2.70 -3.39
N VAL A 818 22.24 1.98 -2.60
CA VAL A 818 21.73 2.42 -1.30
C VAL A 818 22.34 1.51 -0.24
N VAL A 819 23.01 2.11 0.75
CA VAL A 819 23.63 1.39 1.87
C VAL A 819 22.85 1.72 3.13
N ALA A 820 22.17 0.74 3.73
CA ALA A 820 21.28 0.96 4.87
C ALA A 820 21.47 -0.11 5.96
N ARG A 821 20.95 0.15 7.15
CA ARG A 821 20.94 -0.86 8.23
C ARG A 821 19.95 -1.98 7.98
N SER A 822 18.80 -1.65 7.39
CA SER A 822 17.81 -2.63 6.92
C SER A 822 16.91 -2.03 5.84
N PHE A 823 16.25 -2.88 5.08
CA PHE A 823 15.35 -2.49 3.99
C PHE A 823 13.96 -3.08 4.19
N GLU A 824 12.96 -2.31 3.77
CA GLU A 824 11.64 -2.85 3.51
C GLU A 824 11.67 -3.74 2.25
N ARG A 825 10.93 -4.85 2.29
CA ARG A 825 10.98 -5.90 1.26
C ARG A 825 10.68 -5.39 -0.15
N ILE A 826 9.56 -4.69 -0.33
CA ILE A 826 9.09 -4.25 -1.66
C ILE A 826 10.07 -3.25 -2.27
N HIS A 827 10.53 -2.28 -1.47
CA HIS A 827 11.47 -1.28 -1.96
C HIS A 827 12.82 -1.89 -2.32
N ARG A 828 13.32 -2.83 -1.54
CA ARG A 828 14.53 -3.59 -1.84
C ARG A 828 14.41 -4.30 -3.20
N SER A 829 13.30 -5.03 -3.44
CA SER A 829 13.05 -5.69 -4.73
C SER A 829 12.98 -4.71 -5.89
N ASN A 830 12.36 -3.55 -5.69
CA ASN A 830 12.31 -2.50 -6.70
C ASN A 830 13.70 -1.92 -7.02
N LEU A 831 14.56 -1.71 -6.01
CA LEU A 831 15.94 -1.28 -6.23
C LEU A 831 16.71 -2.27 -7.11
N VAL A 832 16.60 -3.57 -6.79
CA VAL A 832 17.21 -4.65 -7.60
C VAL A 832 16.67 -4.61 -9.02
N GLY A 833 15.36 -4.52 -9.21
CA GLY A 833 14.70 -4.45 -10.51
C GLY A 833 15.17 -3.27 -11.37
N MET A 834 15.57 -2.16 -10.74
CA MET A 834 16.13 -0.99 -11.42
C MET A 834 17.65 -0.97 -11.51
N GLY A 835 18.34 -2.01 -11.05
CA GLY A 835 19.81 -2.07 -11.08
C GLY A 835 20.48 -1.14 -10.06
N VAL A 836 19.80 -0.75 -9.00
CA VAL A 836 20.37 -0.03 -7.85
C VAL A 836 20.70 -1.05 -6.77
N LEU A 837 21.94 -1.12 -6.34
CA LEU A 837 22.41 -2.13 -5.38
C LEU A 837 21.88 -1.83 -3.96
N PRO A 838 21.06 -2.68 -3.36
CA PRO A 838 20.72 -2.60 -1.94
C PRO A 838 21.80 -3.31 -1.12
N LEU A 839 22.54 -2.56 -0.33
CA LEU A 839 23.65 -3.02 0.49
C LEU A 839 23.35 -2.80 1.97
N GLN A 840 23.57 -3.79 2.80
CA GLN A 840 23.29 -3.73 4.22
C GLN A 840 24.56 -3.72 5.06
N PHE A 841 24.62 -2.82 6.04
CA PHE A 841 25.68 -2.80 7.05
C PHE A 841 25.68 -4.08 7.88
N LYS A 842 26.86 -4.53 8.31
CA LYS A 842 27.07 -5.70 9.18
C LYS A 842 27.45 -5.29 10.59
N GLY A 843 27.28 -6.20 11.55
CA GLY A 843 27.84 -6.11 12.89
C GLY A 843 27.42 -4.90 13.73
N GLY A 844 26.29 -4.27 13.40
CA GLY A 844 25.84 -3.06 14.09
C GLY A 844 26.40 -1.76 13.53
N ASP A 845 27.19 -1.81 12.46
CA ASP A 845 27.67 -0.62 11.77
C ASP A 845 26.52 0.19 11.17
N SER A 846 26.77 1.48 11.05
CA SER A 846 25.91 2.46 10.38
C SER A 846 26.77 3.60 9.84
N TRP A 847 26.25 4.44 8.99
CA TRP A 847 26.98 5.61 8.56
C TRP A 847 27.34 6.53 9.72
N GLN A 848 26.51 6.58 10.80
CA GLN A 848 26.80 7.33 12.02
C GLN A 848 27.98 6.75 12.78
N THR A 849 27.97 5.43 13.06
CA THR A 849 29.07 4.78 13.80
C THR A 849 30.39 4.81 13.03
N LEU A 850 30.32 4.81 11.71
CA LEU A 850 31.46 4.97 10.82
C LEU A 850 31.89 6.44 10.65
N GLY A 851 31.13 7.39 11.18
CA GLY A 851 31.46 8.84 11.11
C GLY A 851 31.45 9.39 9.69
N ILE A 852 30.63 8.86 8.80
CA ILE A 852 30.49 9.37 7.43
C ILE A 852 29.81 10.74 7.49
N GLN A 853 30.39 11.74 6.82
CA GLN A 853 29.90 13.12 6.77
C GLN A 853 29.27 13.46 5.40
N GLY A 854 29.52 12.65 4.36
CA GLY A 854 29.03 12.85 3.00
C GLY A 854 29.98 13.61 2.09
N ASP A 855 31.18 13.93 2.54
CA ASP A 855 32.23 14.62 1.77
C ASP A 855 33.36 13.68 1.32
N GLU A 856 33.26 12.39 1.69
CA GLU A 856 34.18 11.33 1.30
C GLU A 856 33.94 10.87 -0.14
N SER A 857 34.90 10.10 -0.66
CA SER A 857 34.73 9.29 -1.88
C SER A 857 34.48 7.83 -1.50
N PHE A 858 33.63 7.16 -2.28
CA PHE A 858 33.20 5.81 -1.99
C PHE A 858 33.45 4.88 -3.18
N ASP A 859 34.03 3.72 -2.91
CA ASP A 859 34.06 2.61 -3.86
C ASP A 859 33.27 1.43 -3.30
N ILE A 860 32.60 0.66 -4.15
CA ILE A 860 31.92 -0.57 -3.79
C ILE A 860 32.51 -1.68 -4.62
N GLU A 861 33.18 -2.61 -3.94
CA GLU A 861 33.80 -3.78 -4.57
C GLU A 861 32.83 -4.95 -4.51
N LEU A 862 32.60 -5.59 -5.65
CA LEU A 862 31.74 -6.77 -5.81
C LEU A 862 32.54 -7.92 -6.39
N ALA A 863 32.12 -9.16 -6.10
CA ALA A 863 32.63 -10.34 -6.79
C ALA A 863 32.26 -10.30 -8.29
N ALA A 864 33.05 -10.98 -9.11
CA ALA A 864 32.78 -11.04 -10.56
C ALA A 864 31.45 -11.70 -10.92
N GLU A 865 30.99 -12.63 -10.10
CA GLU A 865 29.66 -13.25 -10.20
C GLU A 865 28.80 -12.76 -9.02
N ILE A 866 27.67 -12.14 -9.31
CA ILE A 866 26.75 -11.64 -8.30
C ILE A 866 25.82 -12.77 -7.82
N LYS A 867 25.78 -12.98 -6.49
CA LYS A 867 24.93 -13.99 -5.82
C LYS A 867 24.10 -13.33 -4.73
N PRO A 868 22.87 -13.84 -4.47
CA PRO A 868 22.08 -13.41 -3.34
C PRO A 868 22.84 -13.52 -2.02
N GLN A 869 22.69 -12.50 -1.16
CA GLN A 869 23.29 -12.46 0.19
C GLN A 869 24.83 -12.53 0.22
N GLN A 870 25.50 -12.29 -0.88
CA GLN A 870 26.98 -12.27 -0.90
C GLN A 870 27.55 -11.07 -0.16
N ASP A 871 28.81 -11.19 0.20
CA ASP A 871 29.59 -10.10 0.76
C ASP A 871 30.00 -9.08 -0.31
N ALA A 872 30.01 -7.81 0.07
CA ALA A 872 30.55 -6.68 -0.68
C ALA A 872 31.45 -5.86 0.24
N THR A 873 32.31 -5.04 -0.31
CA THR A 873 33.17 -4.16 0.47
C THR A 873 32.92 -2.71 0.09
N LEU A 874 32.59 -1.86 1.07
CA LEU A 874 32.58 -0.42 0.96
C LEU A 874 33.97 0.13 1.31
N VAL A 875 34.59 0.84 0.39
CA VAL A 875 35.84 1.57 0.64
C VAL A 875 35.50 3.04 0.81
N ILE A 876 35.83 3.60 1.96
CA ILE A 876 35.57 4.99 2.31
C ILE A 876 36.89 5.74 2.29
N THR A 877 37.07 6.68 1.40
CA THR A 877 38.29 7.52 1.30
C THR A 877 37.97 8.93 1.77
N GLY A 878 38.57 9.30 2.89
CA GLY A 878 38.45 10.62 3.47
C GLY A 878 39.21 11.70 2.72
N LYS A 879 39.02 12.98 3.07
CA LYS A 879 39.76 14.12 2.52
C LYS A 879 41.26 14.03 2.74
N ASP A 880 41.71 13.34 3.77
CA ASP A 880 43.12 13.06 4.08
C ASP A 880 43.74 11.96 3.18
N GLY A 881 42.98 11.43 2.23
CA GLY A 881 43.36 10.34 1.32
C GLY A 881 43.44 8.97 1.98
N LYS A 882 43.09 8.85 3.26
CA LYS A 882 43.09 7.54 3.94
C LYS A 882 41.82 6.77 3.59
N ALA A 883 42.04 5.55 3.17
CA ALA A 883 40.97 4.62 2.88
C ALA A 883 40.75 3.63 4.03
N ARG A 884 39.47 3.32 4.30
CA ARG A 884 39.07 2.24 5.20
C ARG A 884 38.05 1.34 4.54
N ARG A 885 38.07 0.07 4.88
CA ARG A 885 37.25 -0.97 4.26
C ARG A 885 36.20 -1.47 5.24
N VAL A 886 34.95 -1.50 4.82
CA VAL A 886 33.81 -1.88 5.62
C VAL A 886 33.05 -3.04 4.93
N PRO A 887 32.81 -4.17 5.61
CA PRO A 887 32.07 -5.27 5.01
C PRO A 887 30.58 -4.97 4.96
N LEU A 888 29.95 -5.27 3.84
CA LEU A 888 28.52 -5.16 3.61
C LEU A 888 27.93 -6.50 3.17
N THR A 889 26.61 -6.62 3.24
CA THR A 889 25.85 -7.71 2.60
C THR A 889 25.05 -7.17 1.43
N LEU A 890 25.18 -7.77 0.25
CA LEU A 890 24.35 -7.47 -0.92
C LEU A 890 22.99 -8.16 -0.76
N ARG A 891 21.92 -7.36 -0.73
CA ARG A 891 20.55 -7.79 -0.43
C ARG A 891 19.70 -7.96 -1.69
N ILE A 892 20.20 -8.75 -2.65
CA ILE A 892 19.44 -9.17 -3.85
C ILE A 892 18.79 -10.52 -3.66
#